data_17eb9a01854c1fd8140836933da3dc63
#
_entry.id   17eb9a01854c1fd8140836933da3dc63
#
_cell.length_a   1.000
_cell.length_b   1.000
_cell.length_c   1.000
_cell.angle_alpha   90.00
_cell.angle_beta   90.00
_cell.angle_gamma   90.00
#
_symmetry.space_group_name_H-M   'P 1'
#
loop_
_entity.id
_entity.type
_entity.pdbx_description
1 polymer ?
#
loop_
_entity_poly.entity_id
_entity_poly.type
_entity_poly.pdbx_seq_one_letter_code
_entity_poly.pdbx_strand_id
1 'polypeptide(L)'
;MSDIGVFYGPNAGYVLDLYEQYLEDPASVSPRWQAYFAEFRPEQVVSSNGHGVAAAQAPATPAANLEKVVGAAALAQAIREYGHLDASIDPLGRPVAENPDLDLATYGLTEADLRALPAMVVGGEVARSSANAWEAIEKLRTIYTGSTGYDFDHVHLPAERAWLIEAVESQRFAQPMERSARRALLRRLTDVEAFERFLHQTYLGQKRFSIEGTDMLVPMLDEIVLAAAGDGVREVIFGMAHRGRLNVMTHVLGKPYQAIIAAFEGAKWHPRQDENDPAQQFSGDVKYHLGARLLRGEQGHMVEVPLALAPNPSHLEAVNPVVMGMVRALQDVTDKPGKPARDNKAAMGILIHGDAAFPGQGVVAETLNLSALPGYTTGGTIHIIANNQIGFTTLPSDSRSTRYAGDLAKGFEIPVVHVNADDPESCLAAVRMAIEYRDTFGKDFLIDLVGYRRWGHNEGDEPSFTQPEMYKIVDKHPTVREIFAKQLVEEGAIAAGEAESMLQNALDNLAGIRRSVTDGTANLSEEVPPPPPRRGVDTGVPEETLREFHRDIHAVPEGFTLTPKLARQWERRAKILDTPDGKIDWAHAETLAFASILADGTPIRLTGQDSERGTFSQRHLVLHGVDGSTYTPLTALPAAKASFAVYNSPLSEEACVGFEYGYSVQAPGRLVLWEGQFGDFANGAQVMLDQFISAARTKWRVEPSLVMLLPHGYEGQGPEHSSARLERYLQLFAQDNIRVVNATTSAQYFHLLRRQAALLLSDPRPLIVMTPKSLLRNPAASSELSQLVTGTFRTVLDDAINTDTESVTRLILCSGKVAVDLDASPLRAETRSVAIARVEQLAPFPRTALSRTVALYPNLQEIVWLQEEPRNMGAWTYINEKLREIANGLPVSYIGRPERASPAEGAADLHAIEQKRIVEAAFTGVPERAKSSRSSGNGRKSATNGHSKNDGSVEIVEKKPARSRS
;
A
#
# COMPACT_ATOMS: atom_id res chain seq x y z
N MET A 1 -11.37 20.25 40.44
CA MET A 1 -12.37 19.21 40.15
C MET A 1 -12.00 18.00 40.94
N SER A 2 -12.85 17.60 41.86
CA SER A 2 -12.61 16.52 42.81
C SER A 2 -12.67 15.19 42.09
N ASP A 3 -11.57 14.44 42.08
CA ASP A 3 -11.46 13.13 41.48
C ASP A 3 -12.21 12.01 42.26
N ILE A 4 -13.52 12.22 42.45
CA ILE A 4 -14.40 11.21 43.06
C ILE A 4 -14.47 9.94 42.16
N GLY A 5 -14.22 10.07 40.86
CA GLY A 5 -14.30 8.97 39.90
C GLY A 5 -13.26 7.84 40.10
N VAL A 6 -12.22 8.05 40.89
CA VAL A 6 -11.17 7.03 41.13
C VAL A 6 -11.69 5.91 42.06
N PHE A 7 -12.62 6.21 42.95
CA PHE A 7 -13.24 5.23 43.86
C PHE A 7 -14.52 4.57 43.31
N TYR A 8 -14.96 4.98 42.09
CA TYR A 8 -16.15 4.46 41.46
C TYR A 8 -15.89 4.24 39.99
N GLY A 9 -15.58 3.04 39.59
CA GLY A 9 -15.31 2.68 38.19
C GLY A 9 -14.68 1.28 38.09
N PRO A 10 -14.32 0.83 36.87
CA PRO A 10 -13.76 -0.50 36.66
C PRO A 10 -12.51 -0.81 37.52
N ASN A 11 -11.82 0.22 37.96
CA ASN A 11 -10.59 0.10 38.79
C ASN A 11 -10.84 0.34 40.29
N ALA A 12 -12.10 0.50 40.76
CA ALA A 12 -12.41 0.81 42.12
C ALA A 12 -11.89 -0.24 43.11
N GLY A 13 -11.96 -1.54 42.77
CA GLY A 13 -11.38 -2.63 43.55
C GLY A 13 -9.89 -2.48 43.77
N TYR A 14 -9.16 -2.22 42.67
CA TYR A 14 -7.68 -2.02 42.74
C TYR A 14 -7.30 -0.79 43.59
N VAL A 15 -8.08 0.29 43.53
CA VAL A 15 -7.79 1.50 44.30
C VAL A 15 -8.12 1.27 45.79
N LEU A 16 -9.14 0.49 46.11
CA LEU A 16 -9.48 0.10 47.48
C LEU A 16 -8.38 -0.83 48.05
N ASP A 17 -7.88 -1.80 47.30
CA ASP A 17 -6.78 -2.68 47.74
C ASP A 17 -5.50 -1.86 48.01
N LEU A 18 -5.16 -0.86 47.18
CA LEU A 18 -4.06 0.06 47.43
C LEU A 18 -4.30 0.95 48.66
N TYR A 19 -5.56 1.34 48.94
CA TYR A 19 -5.91 2.12 50.10
C TYR A 19 -5.81 1.30 51.39
N GLU A 20 -6.18 0.01 51.37
CA GLU A 20 -5.99 -0.92 52.48
C GLU A 20 -4.48 -1.12 52.77
N GLN A 21 -3.67 -1.33 51.72
CA GLN A 21 -2.23 -1.40 51.87
C GLN A 21 -1.63 -0.11 52.46
N TYR A 22 -2.12 1.06 52.03
CA TYR A 22 -1.73 2.36 52.57
C TYR A 22 -2.09 2.51 54.05
N LEU A 23 -3.24 1.98 54.48
CA LEU A 23 -3.68 2.01 55.88
C LEU A 23 -2.84 1.10 56.79
N GLU A 24 -2.38 -0.05 56.27
CA GLU A 24 -1.49 -0.96 56.98
C GLU A 24 -0.05 -0.43 57.06
N ASP A 25 0.50 0.03 55.96
CA ASP A 25 1.81 0.68 55.85
C ASP A 25 1.83 1.74 54.73
N PRO A 26 1.83 3.04 55.07
CA PRO A 26 1.87 4.11 54.08
C PRO A 26 3.05 4.03 53.13
N ALA A 27 4.18 3.39 53.52
CA ALA A 27 5.35 3.24 52.66
C ALA A 27 5.22 2.09 51.65
N SER A 28 4.23 1.22 51.79
CA SER A 28 3.96 0.10 50.89
C SER A 28 3.43 0.50 49.52
N VAL A 29 2.85 1.71 49.38
CA VAL A 29 2.34 2.23 48.12
C VAL A 29 3.25 3.31 47.53
N SER A 30 3.17 3.54 46.22
CA SER A 30 4.03 4.52 45.56
C SER A 30 3.81 5.95 46.12
N PRO A 31 4.84 6.85 46.03
CA PRO A 31 4.74 8.23 46.54
C PRO A 31 3.53 9.01 45.99
N ARG A 32 3.11 8.70 44.75
CA ARG A 32 1.93 9.30 44.15
C ARG A 32 0.64 8.88 44.86
N TRP A 33 0.51 7.61 45.22
CA TRP A 33 -0.62 7.09 45.96
C TRP A 33 -0.59 7.54 47.45
N GLN A 34 0.57 7.67 48.06
CA GLN A 34 0.71 8.24 49.39
C GLN A 34 0.18 9.67 49.44
N ALA A 35 0.58 10.52 48.47
CA ALA A 35 0.06 11.89 48.38
C ALA A 35 -1.44 11.95 48.16
N TYR A 36 -1.95 11.08 47.30
CA TYR A 36 -3.39 11.00 47.00
C TYR A 36 -4.21 10.58 48.20
N PHE A 37 -3.86 9.51 48.88
CA PHE A 37 -4.58 8.99 50.05
C PHE A 37 -4.41 9.84 51.34
N ALA A 38 -3.39 10.67 51.41
CA ALA A 38 -3.28 11.68 52.46
C ALA A 38 -4.33 12.77 52.35
N GLU A 39 -4.74 13.11 51.11
CA GLU A 39 -5.74 14.17 50.84
C GLU A 39 -7.16 13.61 50.69
N PHE A 40 -7.33 12.41 50.10
CA PHE A 40 -8.59 11.75 49.82
C PHE A 40 -8.73 10.40 50.52
N ARG A 41 -9.70 10.27 51.43
CA ARG A 41 -10.02 9.04 52.16
C ARG A 41 -11.41 8.55 51.80
N PRO A 42 -11.61 7.26 51.45
CA PRO A 42 -12.94 6.69 51.16
C PRO A 42 -13.96 6.92 52.26
N GLU A 43 -13.56 6.89 53.51
CA GLU A 43 -14.40 7.10 54.68
C GLU A 43 -14.94 8.54 54.79
N GLN A 44 -14.25 9.54 54.20
CA GLN A 44 -14.72 10.94 54.26
C GLN A 44 -15.84 11.21 53.22
N VAL A 45 -16.00 10.38 52.20
CA VAL A 45 -17.11 10.49 51.25
C VAL A 45 -18.42 10.05 51.87
N VAL A 46 -18.38 9.16 52.88
CA VAL A 46 -19.56 8.65 53.57
C VAL A 46 -19.94 9.58 54.73
N SER A 47 -19.01 10.35 55.33
CA SER A 47 -19.22 11.14 56.53
C SER A 47 -19.52 12.64 56.32
N SER A 48 -19.45 13.19 55.10
CA SER A 48 -19.72 14.60 54.81
C SER A 48 -21.20 14.98 54.75
N ASN A 49 -22.12 14.06 55.08
CA ASN A 49 -23.57 14.32 55.19
C ASN A 49 -24.05 14.55 56.61
N GLY A 50 -23.21 15.01 57.51
CA GLY A 50 -23.55 15.31 58.94
C GLY A 50 -23.61 16.79 59.24
N HIS A 51 -24.56 17.56 58.67
CA HIS A 51 -25.08 18.79 59.24
C HIS A 51 -26.57 18.81 59.05
N GLY A 52 -27.27 18.71 60.20
CA GLY A 52 -28.70 18.54 60.23
C GLY A 52 -29.49 19.76 59.71
N VAL A 53 -30.16 19.49 58.64
CA VAL A 53 -31.48 20.00 58.36
C VAL A 53 -32.39 18.77 58.38
N ALA A 54 -33.50 18.79 59.09
CA ALA A 54 -34.43 17.67 59.15
C ALA A 54 -34.85 17.33 57.71
N ALA A 55 -34.16 16.38 57.13
CA ALA A 55 -34.50 15.82 55.82
C ALA A 55 -35.74 14.96 56.05
N ALA A 56 -36.80 15.30 55.38
CA ALA A 56 -37.87 14.35 55.13
C ALA A 56 -37.17 13.05 54.64
N GLN A 57 -37.46 11.95 55.39
CA GLN A 57 -36.96 10.63 54.96
C GLN A 57 -37.45 10.39 53.55
N ALA A 58 -36.51 10.43 52.61
CA ALA A 58 -36.74 9.80 51.33
C ALA A 58 -37.06 8.33 51.62
N PRO A 59 -38.10 7.74 51.06
CA PRO A 59 -38.44 6.35 51.29
C PRO A 59 -37.23 5.50 50.91
N ALA A 60 -36.75 4.66 51.85
CA ALA A 60 -35.73 3.67 51.55
C ALA A 60 -36.23 2.81 50.39
N THR A 61 -35.52 2.84 49.27
CA THR A 61 -35.84 2.02 48.13
C THR A 61 -35.75 0.54 48.56
N PRO A 62 -36.83 -0.25 48.48
CA PRO A 62 -36.77 -1.66 48.87
C PRO A 62 -35.65 -2.38 48.09
N ALA A 63 -34.97 -3.36 48.67
CA ALA A 63 -33.91 -4.12 48.02
C ALA A 63 -34.35 -4.70 46.67
N ALA A 64 -35.60 -5.13 46.57
CA ALA A 64 -36.23 -5.57 45.31
C ALA A 64 -36.27 -4.49 44.21
N ASN A 65 -36.31 -3.21 44.57
CA ASN A 65 -36.31 -2.11 43.62
C ASN A 65 -34.88 -1.81 43.11
N LEU A 66 -33.85 -2.10 43.90
CA LEU A 66 -32.46 -1.93 43.50
C LEU A 66 -32.06 -2.98 42.47
N GLU A 67 -32.50 -4.24 42.62
CA GLU A 67 -32.27 -5.29 41.60
C GLU A 67 -32.87 -4.91 40.23
N LYS A 68 -34.11 -4.32 40.26
CA LYS A 68 -34.75 -3.85 39.02
C LYS A 68 -34.03 -2.67 38.38
N VAL A 69 -33.47 -1.76 39.16
CA VAL A 69 -32.64 -0.64 38.67
C VAL A 69 -31.39 -1.17 38.01
N VAL A 70 -30.68 -2.11 38.67
CA VAL A 70 -29.47 -2.74 38.09
C VAL A 70 -29.79 -3.52 36.83
N GLY A 71 -30.89 -4.31 36.83
CA GLY A 71 -31.36 -5.05 35.68
C GLY A 71 -31.71 -4.13 34.48
N ALA A 72 -32.39 -3.02 34.73
CA ALA A 72 -32.73 -2.07 33.67
C ALA A 72 -31.50 -1.37 33.06
N ALA A 73 -30.53 -1.00 33.89
CA ALA A 73 -29.28 -0.44 33.42
C ALA A 73 -28.47 -1.46 32.63
N ALA A 74 -28.41 -2.73 33.09
CA ALA A 74 -27.72 -3.82 32.40
C ALA A 74 -28.38 -4.14 31.04
N LEU A 75 -29.71 -4.19 30.96
CA LEU A 75 -30.43 -4.37 29.70
C LEU A 75 -30.15 -3.20 28.73
N ALA A 76 -30.18 -1.96 29.21
CA ALA A 76 -29.86 -0.80 28.39
C ALA A 76 -28.45 -0.87 27.80
N GLN A 77 -27.49 -1.32 28.60
CA GLN A 77 -26.12 -1.54 28.14
C GLN A 77 -26.05 -2.69 27.14
N ALA A 78 -26.72 -3.82 27.39
CA ALA A 78 -26.75 -4.94 26.45
C ALA A 78 -27.38 -4.56 25.10
N ILE A 79 -28.41 -3.72 25.06
CA ILE A 79 -28.99 -3.23 23.81
C ILE A 79 -27.98 -2.36 23.05
N ARG A 80 -27.19 -1.51 23.72
CA ARG A 80 -26.13 -0.72 23.08
C ARG A 80 -25.00 -1.57 22.54
N GLU A 81 -24.63 -2.61 23.29
CA GLU A 81 -23.51 -3.48 22.98
C GLU A 81 -23.87 -4.56 21.94
N TYR A 82 -25.05 -5.20 22.10
CA TYR A 82 -25.44 -6.36 21.30
C TYR A 82 -26.64 -6.13 20.37
N GLY A 83 -27.23 -4.92 20.35
CA GLY A 83 -28.41 -4.63 19.54
C GLY A 83 -28.17 -4.89 18.03
N HIS A 84 -26.95 -4.67 17.56
CA HIS A 84 -26.59 -4.95 16.18
C HIS A 84 -26.77 -6.44 15.79
N LEU A 85 -26.76 -7.37 16.76
CA LEU A 85 -26.95 -8.80 16.51
C LEU A 85 -28.39 -9.15 16.10
N ASP A 86 -29.39 -8.34 16.55
CA ASP A 86 -30.80 -8.48 16.22
C ASP A 86 -31.29 -7.46 15.18
N ALA A 87 -30.38 -6.60 14.69
CA ALA A 87 -30.73 -5.59 13.70
C ALA A 87 -31.14 -6.22 12.35
N SER A 88 -32.15 -5.63 11.73
CA SER A 88 -32.74 -6.09 10.46
C SER A 88 -31.90 -5.64 9.25
N ILE A 89 -30.62 -6.00 9.25
CA ILE A 89 -29.64 -5.56 8.25
C ILE A 89 -29.65 -6.39 6.97
N ASP A 90 -30.23 -7.61 6.97
CA ASP A 90 -30.27 -8.46 5.78
C ASP A 90 -31.50 -8.18 4.90
N PRO A 91 -31.35 -7.60 3.68
CA PRO A 91 -32.46 -7.32 2.80
C PRO A 91 -33.22 -8.57 2.35
N LEU A 92 -32.59 -9.73 2.36
CA LEU A 92 -33.24 -11.01 1.99
C LEU A 92 -34.11 -11.59 3.10
N GLY A 93 -34.14 -10.97 4.28
CA GLY A 93 -35.00 -11.32 5.39
C GLY A 93 -34.77 -12.71 5.97
N ARG A 94 -33.53 -13.22 5.89
CA ARG A 94 -33.21 -14.51 6.49
C ARG A 94 -33.28 -14.44 8.00
N PRO A 95 -33.80 -15.49 8.66
CA PRO A 95 -33.97 -15.48 10.10
C PRO A 95 -32.64 -15.26 10.83
N VAL A 96 -32.65 -14.34 11.77
CA VAL A 96 -31.56 -14.16 12.74
C VAL A 96 -31.90 -14.99 13.99
N ALA A 97 -30.95 -15.63 14.61
CA ALA A 97 -31.17 -16.31 15.89
C ALA A 97 -31.49 -15.27 16.95
N GLU A 98 -32.56 -15.50 17.72
CA GLU A 98 -32.93 -14.64 18.86
C GLU A 98 -31.75 -14.49 19.84
N ASN A 99 -31.46 -13.26 20.26
CA ASN A 99 -30.43 -12.98 21.24
C ASN A 99 -31.04 -12.82 22.64
N PRO A 100 -30.89 -13.83 23.52
CA PRO A 100 -31.50 -13.76 24.86
C PRO A 100 -30.90 -12.65 25.72
N ASP A 101 -29.76 -12.08 25.38
CA ASP A 101 -29.19 -10.95 26.13
C ASP A 101 -29.99 -9.64 25.95
N LEU A 102 -30.91 -9.60 25.00
CA LEU A 102 -31.83 -8.49 24.80
C LEU A 102 -33.20 -8.70 25.46
N ASP A 103 -33.42 -9.86 26.08
CA ASP A 103 -34.72 -10.19 26.71
C ASP A 103 -34.83 -9.63 28.11
N LEU A 104 -36.02 -9.09 28.44
CA LEU A 104 -36.31 -8.62 29.79
C LEU A 104 -36.13 -9.69 30.87
N ALA A 105 -36.48 -10.94 30.51
CA ALA A 105 -36.43 -12.07 31.45
C ALA A 105 -35.01 -12.39 31.91
N THR A 106 -34.02 -12.19 31.05
CA THR A 106 -32.58 -12.38 31.35
C THR A 106 -32.15 -11.51 32.53
N TYR A 107 -32.76 -10.32 32.66
CA TYR A 107 -32.43 -9.34 33.72
C TYR A 107 -33.48 -9.35 34.83
N GLY A 108 -34.36 -10.36 34.88
CA GLY A 108 -35.40 -10.49 35.87
C GLY A 108 -36.40 -9.34 35.81
N LEU A 109 -36.62 -8.70 34.67
CA LEU A 109 -37.48 -7.55 34.45
C LEU A 109 -38.82 -7.94 33.81
N THR A 110 -39.84 -7.15 34.11
CA THR A 110 -41.11 -7.09 33.39
C THR A 110 -41.37 -5.70 32.84
N GLU A 111 -42.25 -5.55 31.88
CA GLU A 111 -42.72 -4.24 31.40
C GLU A 111 -43.20 -3.36 32.54
N ALA A 112 -43.94 -3.93 33.49
CA ALA A 112 -44.49 -3.20 34.67
C ALA A 112 -43.34 -2.66 35.55
N ASP A 113 -42.28 -3.41 35.74
CA ASP A 113 -41.09 -2.95 36.47
C ASP A 113 -40.47 -1.72 35.80
N LEU A 114 -40.26 -1.79 34.48
CA LEU A 114 -39.64 -0.70 33.69
C LEU A 114 -40.53 0.56 33.65
N ARG A 115 -41.86 0.39 33.59
CA ARG A 115 -42.81 1.52 33.66
C ARG A 115 -42.81 2.23 35.03
N ALA A 116 -42.47 1.50 36.08
CA ALA A 116 -42.35 2.04 37.42
C ALA A 116 -41.01 2.75 37.70
N LEU A 117 -40.01 2.51 36.88
CA LEU A 117 -38.69 3.10 37.00
C LEU A 117 -38.55 4.42 36.21
N PRO A 118 -37.83 5.43 36.73
CA PRO A 118 -37.55 6.65 35.99
C PRO A 118 -36.62 6.38 34.78
N ALA A 119 -36.81 7.09 33.67
CA ALA A 119 -36.01 6.92 32.43
C ALA A 119 -34.50 7.09 32.66
N MET A 120 -34.11 7.91 33.64
CA MET A 120 -32.68 8.17 33.95
C MET A 120 -31.88 6.91 34.29
N VAL A 121 -32.54 5.80 34.69
CA VAL A 121 -31.89 4.51 34.93
C VAL A 121 -31.24 3.93 33.64
N VAL A 122 -31.84 4.20 32.49
CA VAL A 122 -31.39 3.77 31.18
C VAL A 122 -30.19 4.60 30.71
N GLY A 123 -30.13 5.87 31.14
CA GLY A 123 -29.07 6.80 30.72
C GLY A 123 -29.11 7.19 29.25
N GLY A 124 -28.18 8.03 28.81
CA GLY A 124 -28.09 8.48 27.42
C GLY A 124 -29.13 9.53 27.00
N GLU A 125 -29.14 9.87 25.72
CA GLU A 125 -30.06 10.86 25.14
C GLU A 125 -31.51 10.38 25.14
N VAL A 126 -31.73 9.09 24.96
CA VAL A 126 -33.09 8.50 24.99
C VAL A 126 -33.76 8.68 26.34
N ALA A 127 -32.99 8.67 27.43
CA ALA A 127 -33.53 8.88 28.77
C ALA A 127 -34.07 10.31 28.98
N ARG A 128 -33.45 11.32 28.37
CA ARG A 128 -33.84 12.73 28.46
C ARG A 128 -35.20 13.00 27.80
N SER A 129 -35.53 12.23 26.78
CA SER A 129 -36.73 12.36 25.97
C SER A 129 -37.83 11.36 26.31
N SER A 130 -37.69 10.58 27.43
CA SER A 130 -38.62 9.51 27.82
C SER A 130 -39.23 9.73 29.18
N ALA A 131 -40.48 9.35 29.37
CA ALA A 131 -41.22 9.51 30.61
C ALA A 131 -40.86 8.48 31.70
N ASN A 132 -40.40 7.29 31.30
CA ASN A 132 -40.02 6.18 32.18
C ASN A 132 -39.01 5.24 31.49
N ALA A 133 -38.48 4.27 32.23
CA ALA A 133 -37.47 3.35 31.71
C ALA A 133 -38.00 2.46 30.57
N TRP A 134 -39.28 2.11 30.55
CA TRP A 134 -39.88 1.34 29.46
C TRP A 134 -39.80 2.09 28.12
N GLU A 135 -40.25 3.34 28.13
CA GLU A 135 -40.21 4.17 26.92
C GLU A 135 -38.75 4.37 26.42
N ALA A 136 -37.82 4.57 27.35
CA ALA A 136 -36.39 4.69 26.99
C ALA A 136 -35.81 3.39 26.40
N ILE A 137 -36.15 2.22 26.96
CA ILE A 137 -35.72 0.90 26.43
C ILE A 137 -36.32 0.65 25.04
N GLU A 138 -37.61 0.95 24.83
CA GLU A 138 -38.26 0.78 23.51
C GLU A 138 -37.62 1.69 22.45
N LYS A 139 -37.25 2.93 22.81
CA LYS A 139 -36.49 3.80 21.93
C LYS A 139 -35.11 3.22 21.60
N LEU A 140 -34.39 2.72 22.63
CA LEU A 140 -33.08 2.04 22.38
C LEU A 140 -33.26 0.85 21.42
N ARG A 141 -34.23 -0.02 21.63
CA ARG A 141 -34.52 -1.14 20.76
C ARG A 141 -34.79 -0.66 19.32
N THR A 142 -35.67 0.32 19.16
CA THR A 142 -35.97 0.89 17.83
C THR A 142 -34.72 1.40 17.11
N ILE A 143 -33.80 2.03 17.84
CA ILE A 143 -32.57 2.57 17.31
C ILE A 143 -31.54 1.46 16.98
N TYR A 144 -31.28 0.55 17.93
CA TYR A 144 -30.16 -0.39 17.84
C TYR A 144 -30.52 -1.72 17.15
N THR A 145 -31.79 -2.05 16.98
CA THR A 145 -32.26 -3.27 16.30
C THR A 145 -33.05 -2.98 15.01
N GLY A 146 -32.99 -1.75 14.50
CA GLY A 146 -33.61 -1.33 13.26
C GLY A 146 -32.89 -1.87 12.00
N SER A 147 -32.94 -1.12 10.89
CA SER A 147 -32.26 -1.43 9.65
C SER A 147 -30.75 -1.13 9.70
N THR A 148 -30.25 -0.63 10.84
CA THR A 148 -28.86 -0.29 11.10
C THR A 148 -28.39 -0.95 12.38
N GLY A 149 -27.27 -1.68 12.30
CA GLY A 149 -26.57 -2.25 13.45
C GLY A 149 -25.34 -1.40 13.78
N TYR A 150 -25.26 -0.90 15.00
CA TYR A 150 -24.14 -0.10 15.49
C TYR A 150 -23.22 -0.97 16.34
N ASP A 151 -21.97 -1.12 15.94
CA ASP A 151 -20.99 -1.99 16.57
C ASP A 151 -19.78 -1.15 17.01
N PHE A 152 -19.78 -0.65 18.25
CA PHE A 152 -18.82 0.32 18.78
C PHE A 152 -18.14 -0.09 20.09
N ASP A 153 -18.53 -1.21 20.70
CA ASP A 153 -18.05 -1.60 22.04
C ASP A 153 -16.51 -1.75 22.09
N HIS A 154 -15.92 -2.14 20.98
CA HIS A 154 -14.46 -2.26 20.81
C HIS A 154 -13.72 -0.90 20.76
N VAL A 155 -14.41 0.24 20.70
CA VAL A 155 -13.79 1.58 20.73
C VAL A 155 -13.47 1.94 22.18
N HIS A 156 -12.17 1.95 22.53
CA HIS A 156 -11.74 2.10 23.92
C HIS A 156 -11.68 3.55 24.42
N LEU A 157 -11.44 4.52 23.52
CA LEU A 157 -11.35 5.92 23.92
C LEU A 157 -12.70 6.48 24.37
N PRO A 158 -12.86 6.89 25.65
CA PRO A 158 -14.16 7.30 26.19
C PRO A 158 -14.83 8.45 25.44
N ALA A 159 -14.05 9.41 24.94
CA ALA A 159 -14.57 10.56 24.21
C ALA A 159 -15.18 10.16 22.85
N GLU A 160 -14.54 9.23 22.14
CA GLU A 160 -15.02 8.69 20.86
C GLU A 160 -16.31 7.87 21.09
N ARG A 161 -16.28 6.95 22.04
CA ARG A 161 -17.44 6.12 22.39
C ARG A 161 -18.63 6.98 22.84
N ALA A 162 -18.41 7.99 23.66
CA ALA A 162 -19.46 8.90 24.09
C ALA A 162 -20.06 9.69 22.90
N TRP A 163 -19.23 10.14 21.97
CA TRP A 163 -19.67 10.82 20.77
C TRP A 163 -20.50 9.90 19.87
N LEU A 164 -20.06 8.65 19.67
CA LEU A 164 -20.77 7.65 18.87
C LEU A 164 -22.15 7.34 19.44
N ILE A 165 -22.25 7.09 20.75
CA ILE A 165 -23.50 6.83 21.45
C ILE A 165 -24.43 8.06 21.36
N GLU A 166 -23.93 9.25 21.61
CA GLU A 166 -24.71 10.49 21.52
C GLU A 166 -25.23 10.71 20.08
N ALA A 167 -24.41 10.54 19.09
CA ALA A 167 -24.74 10.71 17.68
C ALA A 167 -25.88 9.76 17.25
N VAL A 168 -25.85 8.51 17.74
CA VAL A 168 -26.85 7.48 17.45
C VAL A 168 -28.16 7.76 18.23
N GLU A 169 -28.08 7.97 19.53
CA GLU A 169 -29.29 8.11 20.37
C GLU A 169 -30.03 9.45 20.19
N SER A 170 -29.30 10.50 19.75
CA SER A 170 -29.92 11.77 19.35
C SER A 170 -30.56 11.73 17.97
N GLN A 171 -30.36 10.67 17.20
CA GLN A 171 -30.82 10.55 15.81
C GLN A 171 -30.32 11.71 14.92
N ARG A 172 -29.16 12.29 15.24
CA ARG A 172 -28.63 13.50 14.61
C ARG A 172 -28.52 13.36 13.09
N PHE A 173 -28.07 12.19 12.62
CA PHE A 173 -27.89 11.89 11.20
C PHE A 173 -29.12 11.28 10.52
N ALA A 174 -30.06 10.74 11.29
CA ALA A 174 -31.27 10.07 10.80
C ALA A 174 -32.49 11.01 10.76
N GLN A 175 -32.26 12.31 10.60
CA GLN A 175 -33.36 13.27 10.46
C GLN A 175 -34.11 13.04 9.13
N PRO A 176 -35.45 13.15 9.11
CA PRO A 176 -36.22 12.96 7.88
C PRO A 176 -35.72 13.86 6.74
N MET A 177 -35.54 13.27 5.58
CA MET A 177 -35.10 14.02 4.40
C MET A 177 -36.24 14.87 3.81
N GLU A 178 -35.89 16.03 3.30
CA GLU A 178 -36.80 16.87 2.55
C GLU A 178 -37.35 16.15 1.31
N ARG A 179 -38.60 16.38 0.96
CA ARG A 179 -39.27 15.74 -0.20
C ARG A 179 -38.48 15.88 -1.50
N SER A 180 -37.88 17.04 -1.74
CA SER A 180 -37.05 17.31 -2.90
C SER A 180 -35.79 16.46 -2.93
N ALA A 181 -35.13 16.25 -1.79
CA ALA A 181 -33.96 15.42 -1.63
C ALA A 181 -34.29 13.93 -1.83
N ARG A 182 -35.41 13.46 -1.28
CA ARG A 182 -35.90 12.08 -1.49
C ARG A 182 -36.19 11.79 -2.98
N ARG A 183 -36.81 12.76 -3.67
CA ARG A 183 -37.05 12.65 -5.13
C ARG A 183 -35.74 12.66 -5.93
N ALA A 184 -34.75 13.44 -5.53
CA ALA A 184 -33.43 13.45 -6.15
C ALA A 184 -32.70 12.11 -5.92
N LEU A 185 -32.81 11.53 -4.72
CA LEU A 185 -32.27 10.21 -4.41
C LEU A 185 -32.92 9.10 -5.27
N LEU A 186 -34.26 9.13 -5.41
CA LEU A 186 -34.95 8.19 -6.32
C LEU A 186 -34.46 8.34 -7.75
N ARG A 187 -34.27 9.57 -8.23
CA ARG A 187 -33.70 9.80 -9.57
C ARG A 187 -32.30 9.20 -9.72
N ARG A 188 -31.45 9.40 -8.72
CA ARG A 188 -30.09 8.82 -8.74
C ARG A 188 -30.13 7.30 -8.78
N LEU A 189 -30.94 6.66 -7.93
CA LEU A 189 -31.16 5.21 -7.97
C LEU A 189 -31.68 4.73 -9.32
N THR A 190 -32.55 5.54 -9.96
CA THR A 190 -33.07 5.24 -11.28
C THR A 190 -31.96 5.27 -12.35
N ASP A 191 -31.05 6.25 -12.29
CA ASP A 191 -29.94 6.35 -13.23
C ASP A 191 -28.98 5.16 -13.08
N VAL A 192 -28.69 4.75 -11.83
CA VAL A 192 -27.87 3.57 -11.49
C VAL A 192 -28.48 2.29 -12.05
N GLU A 193 -29.74 2.01 -11.74
CA GLU A 193 -30.45 0.82 -12.22
C GLU A 193 -30.60 0.81 -13.73
N ALA A 194 -30.96 1.95 -14.34
CA ALA A 194 -31.10 2.06 -15.80
C ALA A 194 -29.79 1.72 -16.52
N PHE A 195 -28.65 2.15 -15.99
CA PHE A 195 -27.35 1.85 -16.56
C PHE A 195 -27.03 0.35 -16.50
N GLU A 196 -27.24 -0.29 -15.36
CA GLU A 196 -27.05 -1.75 -15.21
C GLU A 196 -27.99 -2.54 -16.13
N ARG A 197 -29.27 -2.21 -16.16
CA ARG A 197 -30.26 -2.83 -17.08
C ARG A 197 -29.89 -2.65 -18.54
N PHE A 198 -29.49 -1.45 -18.92
CA PHE A 198 -29.07 -1.15 -20.29
C PHE A 198 -27.87 -1.98 -20.73
N LEU A 199 -26.84 -2.07 -19.89
CA LEU A 199 -25.66 -2.87 -20.17
C LEU A 199 -26.00 -4.37 -20.21
N HIS A 200 -26.85 -4.84 -19.30
CA HIS A 200 -27.28 -6.23 -19.24
C HIS A 200 -28.01 -6.66 -20.51
N GLN A 201 -28.96 -5.85 -20.98
CA GLN A 201 -29.76 -6.17 -22.13
C GLN A 201 -29.03 -5.98 -23.47
N THR A 202 -28.09 -5.02 -23.51
CA THR A 202 -27.42 -4.63 -24.76
C THR A 202 -26.17 -5.45 -25.03
N TYR A 203 -25.39 -5.81 -23.99
CA TYR A 203 -24.07 -6.43 -24.13
C TYR A 203 -24.00 -7.81 -23.48
N LEU A 204 -24.86 -8.73 -24.00
CA LEU A 204 -24.93 -10.10 -23.50
C LEU A 204 -23.56 -10.78 -23.52
N GLY A 205 -23.18 -11.40 -22.41
CA GLY A 205 -21.93 -12.14 -22.23
C GLY A 205 -20.66 -11.28 -22.09
N GLN A 206 -20.74 -9.96 -22.21
CA GLN A 206 -19.59 -9.08 -21.95
C GLN A 206 -19.48 -8.77 -20.46
N LYS A 207 -18.32 -9.05 -19.85
CA LYS A 207 -18.08 -8.84 -18.40
C LYS A 207 -18.21 -7.38 -17.99
N ARG A 208 -19.01 -7.11 -16.95
CA ARG A 208 -19.22 -5.79 -16.35
C ARG A 208 -19.21 -5.79 -14.83
N PHE A 209 -19.49 -6.93 -14.16
CA PHE A 209 -19.59 -7.07 -12.70
C PHE A 209 -20.62 -6.12 -12.09
N SER A 210 -21.89 -6.41 -12.31
CA SER A 210 -23.02 -5.60 -11.86
C SER A 210 -23.03 -5.30 -10.36
N ILE A 211 -23.44 -4.07 -9.99
CA ILE A 211 -23.61 -3.62 -8.62
C ILE A 211 -25.00 -3.95 -8.05
N GLU A 212 -25.97 -4.39 -8.89
CA GLU A 212 -27.36 -4.59 -8.48
C GLU A 212 -27.48 -5.46 -7.22
N GLY A 213 -28.22 -4.92 -6.24
CA GLY A 213 -28.37 -5.41 -4.89
C GLY A 213 -27.50 -4.70 -3.85
N THR A 214 -26.57 -3.84 -4.29
CA THR A 214 -25.81 -2.89 -3.47
C THR A 214 -25.76 -1.51 -4.13
N ASP A 215 -26.82 -1.14 -4.83
CA ASP A 215 -26.94 0.08 -5.66
C ASP A 215 -26.76 1.35 -4.82
N MET A 216 -27.11 1.31 -3.54
CA MET A 216 -26.92 2.42 -2.59
C MET A 216 -25.49 2.87 -2.45
N LEU A 217 -24.50 2.04 -2.85
CA LEU A 217 -23.10 2.47 -2.88
C LEU A 217 -22.91 3.77 -3.66
N VAL A 218 -23.58 3.96 -4.80
CA VAL A 218 -23.42 5.17 -5.62
C VAL A 218 -23.95 6.42 -4.93
N PRO A 219 -25.20 6.47 -4.44
CA PRO A 219 -25.67 7.61 -3.64
C PRO A 219 -24.84 7.89 -2.37
N MET A 220 -24.35 6.86 -1.70
CA MET A 220 -23.46 7.01 -0.54
C MET A 220 -22.15 7.71 -0.92
N LEU A 221 -21.52 7.32 -2.02
CA LEU A 221 -20.31 7.97 -2.52
C LEU A 221 -20.56 9.42 -2.97
N ASP A 222 -21.73 9.71 -3.55
CA ASP A 222 -22.12 11.08 -3.87
C ASP A 222 -22.22 11.95 -2.61
N GLU A 223 -22.86 11.44 -1.56
CA GLU A 223 -23.00 12.14 -0.27
C GLU A 223 -21.65 12.40 0.37
N ILE A 224 -20.71 11.41 0.33
CA ILE A 224 -19.36 11.59 0.82
C ILE A 224 -18.62 12.71 0.06
N VAL A 225 -18.71 12.72 -1.26
CA VAL A 225 -18.05 13.74 -2.08
C VAL A 225 -18.61 15.14 -1.80
N LEU A 226 -19.95 15.24 -1.65
CA LEU A 226 -20.60 16.52 -1.37
C LEU A 226 -20.21 17.06 0.02
N ALA A 227 -20.20 16.20 1.04
CA ALA A 227 -19.80 16.58 2.38
C ALA A 227 -18.32 16.95 2.47
N ALA A 228 -17.44 16.11 1.89
CA ALA A 228 -16.00 16.37 1.82
C ALA A 228 -15.69 17.73 1.18
N ALA A 229 -16.42 18.08 0.13
CA ALA A 229 -16.29 19.39 -0.51
C ALA A 229 -16.75 20.53 0.39
N GLY A 230 -17.86 20.34 1.11
CA GLY A 230 -18.38 21.30 2.10
C GLY A 230 -17.39 21.55 3.23
N ASP A 231 -16.64 20.54 3.66
CA ASP A 231 -15.61 20.58 4.69
C ASP A 231 -14.26 21.10 4.20
N GLY A 232 -14.15 21.41 2.90
CA GLY A 232 -12.96 21.98 2.29
C GLY A 232 -11.87 20.95 1.93
N VAL A 233 -12.23 19.68 1.76
CA VAL A 233 -11.37 18.67 1.16
C VAL A 233 -11.13 19.01 -0.30
N ARG A 234 -9.86 19.00 -0.74
CA ARG A 234 -9.48 19.48 -2.08
C ARG A 234 -9.39 18.38 -3.14
N GLU A 235 -9.22 17.13 -2.77
CA GLU A 235 -9.25 15.98 -3.69
C GLU A 235 -9.77 14.74 -2.96
N VAL A 236 -10.57 13.89 -3.66
CA VAL A 236 -11.03 12.61 -3.13
C VAL A 236 -10.49 11.46 -4.00
N ILE A 237 -9.85 10.49 -3.36
CA ILE A 237 -9.23 9.35 -4.03
C ILE A 237 -9.95 8.06 -3.63
N PHE A 238 -10.37 7.30 -4.65
CA PHE A 238 -11.09 6.05 -4.48
C PHE A 238 -10.21 4.85 -4.80
N GLY A 239 -10.34 3.79 -3.99
CA GLY A 239 -9.90 2.44 -4.29
C GLY A 239 -11.08 1.49 -4.29
N MET A 240 -11.22 0.64 -5.30
CA MET A 240 -12.29 -0.35 -5.36
C MET A 240 -11.95 -1.51 -6.27
N ALA A 241 -12.55 -2.68 -6.00
CA ALA A 241 -12.52 -3.82 -6.90
C ALA A 241 -13.38 -3.57 -8.17
N HIS A 242 -13.56 -4.59 -8.98
CA HIS A 242 -14.26 -4.51 -10.28
C HIS A 242 -15.77 -4.31 -10.16
N ARG A 243 -16.43 -4.79 -9.07
CA ARG A 243 -17.90 -4.75 -8.93
C ARG A 243 -18.40 -3.33 -8.73
N GLY A 244 -19.33 -2.92 -9.61
CA GLY A 244 -19.88 -1.56 -9.63
C GLY A 244 -18.93 -0.48 -10.17
N ARG A 245 -17.69 -0.84 -10.56
CA ARG A 245 -16.68 0.15 -10.99
C ARG A 245 -17.10 0.99 -12.18
N LEU A 246 -17.78 0.40 -13.16
CA LEU A 246 -18.28 1.14 -14.33
C LEU A 246 -19.36 2.15 -13.92
N ASN A 247 -20.21 1.77 -12.97
CA ASN A 247 -21.24 2.62 -12.42
C ASN A 247 -20.66 3.79 -11.63
N VAL A 248 -19.70 3.52 -10.75
CA VAL A 248 -18.97 4.55 -9.98
C VAL A 248 -18.21 5.50 -10.92
N MET A 249 -17.51 4.99 -11.94
CA MET A 249 -16.82 5.84 -12.91
C MET A 249 -17.76 6.82 -13.61
N THR A 250 -18.96 6.38 -13.95
CA THR A 250 -19.92 7.21 -14.67
C THR A 250 -20.66 8.16 -13.73
N HIS A 251 -21.25 7.64 -12.65
CA HIS A 251 -22.16 8.42 -11.82
C HIS A 251 -21.46 9.23 -10.74
N VAL A 252 -20.39 8.71 -10.15
CA VAL A 252 -19.66 9.43 -9.09
C VAL A 252 -18.57 10.31 -9.68
N LEU A 253 -17.69 9.74 -10.54
CA LEU A 253 -16.60 10.52 -11.11
C LEU A 253 -17.06 11.40 -12.30
N GLY A 254 -18.15 11.02 -13.00
CA GLY A 254 -18.65 11.79 -14.14
C GLY A 254 -18.07 11.40 -15.50
N LYS A 255 -17.47 10.19 -15.61
CA LYS A 255 -17.01 9.70 -16.91
C LYS A 255 -18.19 9.58 -17.88
N PRO A 256 -18.11 10.18 -19.09
CA PRO A 256 -19.22 10.17 -20.03
C PRO A 256 -19.68 8.75 -20.41
N TYR A 257 -20.99 8.54 -20.49
CA TYR A 257 -21.57 7.26 -20.95
C TYR A 257 -21.03 6.84 -22.31
N GLN A 258 -20.77 7.80 -23.21
CA GLN A 258 -20.20 7.57 -24.55
C GLN A 258 -18.86 6.81 -24.44
N ALA A 259 -18.01 7.16 -23.49
CA ALA A 259 -16.70 6.53 -23.30
C ALA A 259 -16.83 5.07 -22.82
N ILE A 260 -17.79 4.82 -21.93
CA ILE A 260 -18.05 3.46 -21.44
C ILE A 260 -18.67 2.60 -22.55
N ILE A 261 -19.69 3.14 -23.24
CA ILE A 261 -20.38 2.44 -24.33
C ILE A 261 -19.41 2.15 -25.49
N ALA A 262 -18.54 3.09 -25.86
CA ALA A 262 -17.50 2.88 -26.86
C ALA A 262 -16.56 1.72 -26.52
N ALA A 263 -16.21 1.56 -25.23
CA ALA A 263 -15.39 0.43 -24.77
C ALA A 263 -16.13 -0.92 -24.89
N PHE A 264 -17.47 -0.94 -24.85
CA PHE A 264 -18.26 -2.14 -25.10
C PHE A 264 -18.42 -2.43 -26.61
N GLU A 265 -18.57 -1.39 -27.42
CA GLU A 265 -18.68 -1.53 -28.88
C GLU A 265 -17.35 -1.85 -29.59
N GLY A 266 -16.25 -1.97 -28.83
CA GLY A 266 -14.92 -2.29 -29.37
C GLY A 266 -14.35 -1.15 -30.22
N ALA A 267 -14.84 0.07 -30.06
CA ALA A 267 -14.25 1.24 -30.69
C ALA A 267 -12.78 1.32 -30.33
N LYS A 268 -11.93 1.46 -31.34
CA LYS A 268 -10.48 1.57 -31.17
C LYS A 268 -10.13 2.92 -30.54
N TRP A 269 -10.33 3.00 -29.25
CA TRP A 269 -9.98 4.15 -28.43
C TRP A 269 -8.53 4.02 -27.94
N HIS A 270 -7.60 3.90 -28.91
CA HIS A 270 -6.18 3.89 -28.64
C HIS A 270 -5.57 5.11 -29.32
N PRO A 271 -4.90 5.99 -28.56
CA PRO A 271 -4.10 7.05 -29.17
C PRO A 271 -3.05 6.39 -30.08
N ARG A 272 -2.70 7.07 -31.16
CA ARG A 272 -1.64 6.60 -32.06
C ARG A 272 -0.37 6.36 -31.28
N GLN A 273 0.10 5.13 -31.31
CA GLN A 273 1.37 4.73 -30.70
C GLN A 273 2.44 4.80 -31.79
N ASP A 274 3.64 5.24 -31.41
CA ASP A 274 4.81 4.95 -32.23
C ASP A 274 5.21 3.48 -31.95
N GLU A 275 4.87 2.60 -32.87
CA GLU A 275 5.16 1.16 -32.76
C GLU A 275 6.68 0.88 -32.70
N ASN A 276 7.51 1.86 -33.05
CA ASN A 276 8.96 1.74 -33.03
C ASN A 276 9.60 2.20 -31.71
N ASP A 277 8.86 2.88 -30.83
CA ASP A 277 9.35 3.25 -29.49
C ASP A 277 8.78 2.29 -28.43
N PRO A 278 9.58 1.36 -27.89
CA PRO A 278 9.14 0.43 -26.86
C PRO A 278 8.55 1.12 -25.63
N ALA A 279 8.98 2.35 -25.35
CA ALA A 279 8.50 3.12 -24.21
C ALA A 279 7.09 3.67 -24.41
N GLN A 280 6.58 3.72 -25.64
CA GLN A 280 5.23 4.16 -25.99
C GLN A 280 4.26 3.00 -26.23
N GLN A 281 4.74 1.76 -26.20
CA GLN A 281 3.89 0.59 -26.36
C GLN A 281 2.94 0.46 -25.15
N PHE A 282 1.66 0.37 -25.44
CA PHE A 282 0.58 0.27 -24.44
C PHE A 282 -0.18 -1.04 -24.64
N SER A 283 -0.14 -1.94 -23.65
CA SER A 283 -0.89 -3.19 -23.71
C SER A 283 -2.36 -3.01 -23.32
N GLY A 284 -2.66 -1.99 -22.54
CA GLY A 284 -4.00 -1.74 -22.00
C GLY A 284 -4.39 -2.71 -20.90
N ASP A 285 -5.57 -2.49 -20.33
CA ASP A 285 -6.21 -3.38 -19.38
C ASP A 285 -7.72 -3.46 -19.68
N VAL A 286 -8.38 -4.40 -19.03
CA VAL A 286 -9.83 -4.55 -19.15
C VAL A 286 -10.56 -3.32 -18.56
N LYS A 287 -11.70 -2.98 -19.14
CA LYS A 287 -12.45 -1.73 -18.82
C LYS A 287 -12.78 -1.57 -17.33
N TYR A 288 -12.96 -2.65 -16.60
CA TYR A 288 -13.30 -2.67 -15.18
C TYR A 288 -12.06 -2.68 -14.24
N HIS A 289 -10.85 -2.46 -14.75
CA HIS A 289 -9.62 -2.21 -14.02
C HIS A 289 -9.08 -0.78 -14.18
N LEU A 290 -9.58 -0.07 -15.20
CA LEU A 290 -9.07 1.26 -15.53
C LEU A 290 -9.36 2.27 -14.41
N GLY A 291 -8.42 3.17 -14.18
CA GLY A 291 -8.59 4.36 -13.35
C GLY A 291 -9.30 5.48 -14.10
N ALA A 292 -9.63 6.52 -13.37
CA ALA A 292 -10.13 7.77 -13.92
C ALA A 292 -9.71 8.93 -13.02
N ARG A 293 -9.45 10.10 -13.61
CA ARG A 293 -9.24 11.35 -12.90
C ARG A 293 -10.05 12.44 -13.58
N LEU A 294 -11.00 13.00 -12.87
CA LEU A 294 -11.97 13.92 -13.41
C LEU A 294 -12.21 15.07 -12.43
N LEU A 295 -12.53 16.24 -12.97
CA LEU A 295 -13.12 17.33 -12.22
C LEU A 295 -14.63 17.16 -12.26
N ARG A 296 -15.27 16.98 -11.13
CA ARG A 296 -16.72 16.98 -11.06
C ARG A 296 -17.20 18.42 -11.15
N GLY A 297 -17.45 18.86 -12.37
CA GLY A 297 -18.12 20.11 -12.70
C GLY A 297 -19.29 19.83 -13.60
N GLU A 298 -20.50 20.20 -13.15
CA GLU A 298 -21.74 20.31 -13.89
C GLU A 298 -22.55 19.05 -14.27
N GLN A 299 -23.66 18.87 -13.62
CA GLN A 299 -25.00 19.12 -14.16
C GLN A 299 -25.90 19.54 -12.98
N GLY A 300 -25.75 20.79 -12.54
CA GLY A 300 -26.71 21.42 -11.61
C GLY A 300 -26.29 21.49 -10.14
N HIS A 301 -25.18 20.88 -9.71
CA HIS A 301 -24.61 21.07 -8.38
C HIS A 301 -23.12 21.39 -8.50
N MET A 302 -22.79 22.66 -8.25
CA MET A 302 -21.45 23.22 -8.33
C MET A 302 -20.58 22.77 -7.16
N VAL A 303 -19.91 21.63 -7.28
CA VAL A 303 -18.78 21.30 -6.40
C VAL A 303 -17.61 20.86 -7.28
N GLU A 304 -16.66 21.76 -7.47
CA GLU A 304 -15.42 21.48 -8.22
C GLU A 304 -14.41 20.82 -7.28
N VAL A 305 -14.55 19.53 -6.99
CA VAL A 305 -13.53 18.74 -6.31
C VAL A 305 -12.96 17.71 -7.29
N PRO A 306 -11.63 17.68 -7.48
CA PRO A 306 -10.98 16.62 -8.24
C PRO A 306 -11.27 15.25 -7.62
N LEU A 307 -11.68 14.31 -8.45
CA LEU A 307 -11.93 12.93 -8.07
C LEU A 307 -10.99 12.02 -8.83
N ALA A 308 -10.33 11.10 -8.13
CA ALA A 308 -9.46 10.11 -8.72
C ALA A 308 -9.87 8.70 -8.30
N LEU A 309 -10.00 7.79 -9.26
CA LEU A 309 -10.14 6.36 -9.01
C LEU A 309 -8.84 5.68 -9.42
N ALA A 310 -8.13 5.10 -8.47
CA ALA A 310 -6.89 4.39 -8.73
C ALA A 310 -7.15 3.17 -9.64
N PRO A 311 -6.35 2.95 -10.69
CA PRO A 311 -6.42 1.70 -11.45
C PRO A 311 -5.94 0.54 -10.56
N ASN A 312 -6.49 -0.65 -10.75
CA ASN A 312 -6.09 -1.83 -10.00
C ASN A 312 -6.27 -3.13 -10.80
N PRO A 313 -5.49 -4.19 -10.49
CA PRO A 313 -5.67 -5.49 -11.09
C PRO A 313 -6.84 -6.26 -10.46
N SER A 314 -7.04 -7.53 -10.87
CA SER A 314 -7.98 -8.45 -10.21
C SER A 314 -7.52 -8.96 -8.84
N HIS A 315 -6.31 -8.60 -8.39
CA HIS A 315 -5.82 -8.92 -7.05
C HIS A 315 -6.57 -8.04 -6.04
N LEU A 316 -7.57 -8.65 -5.40
CA LEU A 316 -8.48 -7.93 -4.50
C LEU A 316 -7.72 -7.31 -3.34
N GLU A 317 -8.13 -6.11 -2.93
CA GLU A 317 -7.61 -5.33 -1.81
C GLU A 317 -6.18 -4.78 -1.99
N ALA A 318 -5.40 -5.23 -2.97
CA ALA A 318 -4.05 -4.74 -3.22
C ALA A 318 -3.98 -3.22 -3.51
N VAL A 319 -5.08 -2.61 -3.94
CA VAL A 319 -5.18 -1.17 -4.19
C VAL A 319 -5.29 -0.33 -2.90
N ASN A 320 -5.62 -0.95 -1.76
CA ASN A 320 -5.89 -0.22 -0.52
C ASN A 320 -4.68 0.63 -0.06
N PRO A 321 -3.48 0.05 0.14
CA PRO A 321 -2.32 0.84 0.53
C PRO A 321 -1.89 1.83 -0.57
N VAL A 322 -2.14 1.53 -1.83
CA VAL A 322 -1.85 2.43 -2.95
C VAL A 322 -2.63 3.73 -2.83
N VAL A 323 -3.95 3.64 -2.56
CA VAL A 323 -4.81 4.81 -2.34
C VAL A 323 -4.35 5.61 -1.12
N MET A 324 -4.03 4.95 -0.01
CA MET A 324 -3.51 5.64 1.18
C MET A 324 -2.21 6.40 0.87
N GLY A 325 -1.30 5.79 0.09
CA GLY A 325 -0.09 6.44 -0.37
C GLY A 325 -0.35 7.66 -1.25
N MET A 326 -1.31 7.56 -2.18
CA MET A 326 -1.73 8.68 -3.03
C MET A 326 -2.31 9.84 -2.20
N VAL A 327 -3.19 9.53 -1.24
CA VAL A 327 -3.77 10.53 -0.33
C VAL A 327 -2.68 11.23 0.48
N ARG A 328 -1.78 10.46 1.10
CA ARG A 328 -0.70 11.01 1.90
C ARG A 328 0.23 11.90 1.09
N ALA A 329 0.50 11.55 -0.16
CA ALA A 329 1.33 12.36 -1.05
C ALA A 329 0.75 13.76 -1.29
N LEU A 330 -0.57 13.88 -1.37
CA LEU A 330 -1.26 15.18 -1.48
C LEU A 330 -1.28 15.96 -0.15
N GLN A 331 -1.36 15.24 0.96
CA GLN A 331 -1.41 15.86 2.29
C GLN A 331 -0.06 16.38 2.77
N ASP A 332 1.06 15.78 2.32
CA ASP A 332 2.40 16.22 2.71
C ASP A 332 2.81 17.51 1.98
N VAL A 333 2.97 18.59 2.73
CA VAL A 333 3.50 19.86 2.25
C VAL A 333 5.02 19.79 2.25
N THR A 334 5.64 19.74 1.08
CA THR A 334 7.06 19.35 0.91
C THR A 334 7.94 20.42 0.30
N ASP A 335 7.40 21.60 0.01
CA ASP A 335 8.06 22.74 -0.65
C ASP A 335 8.91 23.62 0.30
N LYS A 336 9.10 23.17 1.54
CA LYS A 336 9.89 23.86 2.57
C LYS A 336 10.88 22.91 3.21
N PRO A 337 12.04 23.42 3.66
CA PRO A 337 12.99 22.65 4.47
C PRO A 337 12.34 22.09 5.74
N GLY A 338 12.90 21.03 6.26
CA GLY A 338 12.44 20.39 7.48
C GLY A 338 11.67 19.10 7.23
N LYS A 339 10.93 18.66 8.24
CA LYS A 339 9.99 17.54 8.11
C LYS A 339 8.72 18.05 7.43
N PRO A 340 8.12 17.30 6.50
CA PRO A 340 6.89 17.76 5.84
C PRO A 340 5.77 17.99 6.85
N ALA A 341 5.08 19.12 6.74
CA ALA A 341 3.82 19.35 7.43
C ALA A 341 2.71 18.57 6.73
N ARG A 342 1.68 18.16 7.49
CA ARG A 342 0.54 17.43 6.94
C ARG A 342 -0.71 18.30 6.94
N ASP A 343 -1.39 18.36 5.82
CA ASP A 343 -2.71 18.98 5.65
C ASP A 343 -3.76 17.93 5.32
N ASN A 344 -4.49 17.46 6.32
CA ASN A 344 -5.50 16.42 6.17
C ASN A 344 -6.65 16.80 5.22
N LYS A 345 -6.86 18.11 4.97
CA LYS A 345 -7.88 18.61 4.02
C LYS A 345 -7.40 18.64 2.58
N ALA A 346 -6.11 18.39 2.33
CA ALA A 346 -5.60 18.31 0.97
C ALA A 346 -6.22 17.17 0.18
N ALA A 347 -6.44 16.02 0.82
CA ALA A 347 -7.09 14.88 0.19
C ALA A 347 -7.73 13.94 1.22
N MET A 348 -8.70 13.15 0.75
CA MET A 348 -9.42 12.12 1.50
C MET A 348 -9.43 10.82 0.73
N GLY A 349 -9.24 9.68 1.42
CA GLY A 349 -9.31 8.34 0.85
C GLY A 349 -10.65 7.66 1.12
N ILE A 350 -11.16 6.95 0.12
CA ILE A 350 -12.33 6.09 0.22
C ILE A 350 -11.98 4.72 -0.34
N LEU A 351 -12.16 3.67 0.44
CA LEU A 351 -11.87 2.29 0.05
C LEU A 351 -13.16 1.47 0.03
N ILE A 352 -13.46 0.87 -1.11
CA ILE A 352 -14.62 0.00 -1.30
C ILE A 352 -14.15 -1.44 -1.41
N HIS A 353 -14.62 -2.28 -0.49
CA HIS A 353 -14.19 -3.66 -0.28
C HIS A 353 -15.27 -4.66 -0.70
N GLY A 354 -14.86 -5.91 -0.99
CA GLY A 354 -15.77 -7.05 -1.07
C GLY A 354 -15.86 -7.79 0.27
N ASP A 355 -17.03 -8.30 0.61
CA ASP A 355 -17.29 -8.96 1.90
C ASP A 355 -16.48 -10.23 2.16
N ALA A 356 -16.12 -10.97 1.12
CA ALA A 356 -15.23 -12.13 1.23
C ALA A 356 -13.75 -11.75 1.18
N ALA A 357 -13.41 -10.63 0.53
CA ALA A 357 -12.03 -10.18 0.37
C ALA A 357 -11.50 -9.44 1.60
N PHE A 358 -12.32 -8.60 2.22
CA PHE A 358 -11.92 -7.81 3.39
C PHE A 358 -11.37 -8.67 4.54
N PRO A 359 -12.05 -9.73 5.01
CA PRO A 359 -11.50 -10.60 6.04
C PRO A 359 -10.42 -11.56 5.54
N GLY A 360 -10.39 -11.85 4.23
CA GLY A 360 -9.57 -12.93 3.67
C GLY A 360 -8.18 -12.51 3.15
N GLN A 361 -8.03 -11.26 2.71
CA GLN A 361 -6.77 -10.77 2.12
C GLN A 361 -5.87 -10.16 3.20
N GLY A 362 -4.65 -10.68 3.36
CA GLY A 362 -3.71 -10.22 4.39
C GLY A 362 -3.34 -8.74 4.28
N VAL A 363 -3.30 -8.20 3.06
CA VAL A 363 -3.01 -6.78 2.80
C VAL A 363 -4.04 -5.82 3.44
N VAL A 364 -5.25 -6.29 3.75
CA VAL A 364 -6.26 -5.49 4.48
C VAL A 364 -5.77 -5.22 5.90
N ALA A 365 -5.39 -6.26 6.65
CA ALA A 365 -4.86 -6.10 8.00
C ALA A 365 -3.59 -5.24 8.02
N GLU A 366 -2.69 -5.45 7.05
CA GLU A 366 -1.50 -4.61 6.89
C GLU A 366 -1.88 -3.13 6.66
N THR A 367 -2.87 -2.86 5.79
CA THR A 367 -3.34 -1.51 5.48
C THR A 367 -3.98 -0.83 6.69
N LEU A 368 -4.87 -1.55 7.41
CA LEU A 368 -5.50 -1.03 8.63
C LEU A 368 -4.46 -0.69 9.70
N ASN A 369 -3.38 -1.48 9.80
CA ASN A 369 -2.28 -1.18 10.71
C ASN A 369 -1.54 0.12 10.35
N LEU A 370 -1.56 0.58 9.09
CA LEU A 370 -0.93 1.84 8.68
C LEU A 370 -1.72 3.07 9.14
N SER A 371 -3.02 2.96 9.42
CA SER A 371 -3.97 4.07 9.59
C SER A 371 -3.57 5.08 10.66
N ALA A 372 -3.00 4.63 11.78
CA ALA A 372 -2.59 5.49 12.89
C ALA A 372 -1.07 5.74 12.98
N LEU A 373 -0.25 5.11 12.12
CA LEU A 373 1.20 5.24 12.18
C LEU A 373 1.67 6.59 11.66
N PRO A 374 2.62 7.29 12.34
CA PRO A 374 3.04 8.64 11.97
C PRO A 374 3.55 8.79 10.54
N GLY A 375 4.23 7.76 10.01
CA GLY A 375 4.74 7.74 8.64
C GLY A 375 3.67 7.52 7.57
N TYR A 376 2.47 7.03 7.94
CA TYR A 376 1.50 6.46 7.01
C TYR A 376 0.07 7.01 7.14
N THR A 377 -0.34 7.47 8.34
CA THR A 377 -1.71 7.96 8.57
C THR A 377 -2.13 9.03 7.56
N THR A 378 -3.40 8.95 7.16
CA THR A 378 -4.06 9.88 6.22
C THR A 378 -5.08 10.80 6.90
N GLY A 379 -5.17 10.77 8.23
CA GLY A 379 -6.19 11.54 8.96
C GLY A 379 -7.60 11.01 8.76
N GLY A 380 -7.72 9.70 8.62
CA GLY A 380 -8.96 8.95 8.48
C GLY A 380 -9.33 8.61 7.03
N THR A 381 -9.61 7.32 6.81
CA THR A 381 -10.12 6.74 5.57
C THR A 381 -11.55 6.24 5.81
N ILE A 382 -12.46 6.45 4.86
CA ILE A 382 -13.78 5.84 4.93
C ILE A 382 -13.73 4.51 4.17
N HIS A 383 -14.06 3.43 4.88
CA HIS A 383 -14.16 2.09 4.34
C HIS A 383 -15.63 1.72 4.12
N ILE A 384 -15.96 1.18 2.95
CA ILE A 384 -17.30 0.66 2.66
C ILE A 384 -17.16 -0.77 2.16
N ILE A 385 -17.71 -1.73 2.90
CA ILE A 385 -17.85 -3.09 2.40
C ILE A 385 -19.13 -3.19 1.57
N ALA A 386 -19.02 -3.36 0.25
CA ALA A 386 -20.15 -3.69 -0.61
C ALA A 386 -20.49 -5.19 -0.41
N ASN A 387 -21.21 -5.46 0.68
CA ASN A 387 -21.44 -6.81 1.18
C ASN A 387 -22.63 -7.46 0.46
N ASN A 388 -22.35 -8.22 -0.56
CA ASN A 388 -23.37 -8.97 -1.28
C ASN A 388 -23.54 -10.42 -0.78
N GLN A 389 -22.93 -10.76 0.35
CA GLN A 389 -23.08 -12.01 1.10
C GLN A 389 -22.63 -13.26 0.35
N ILE A 390 -21.77 -13.12 -0.67
CA ILE A 390 -21.22 -14.23 -1.43
C ILE A 390 -19.93 -13.84 -2.15
N GLY A 391 -18.87 -14.63 -1.99
CA GLY A 391 -17.60 -14.46 -2.69
C GLY A 391 -17.51 -15.42 -3.89
N PHE A 392 -17.91 -14.99 -5.10
CA PHE A 392 -18.07 -15.84 -6.28
C PHE A 392 -19.09 -16.97 -6.01
N THR A 393 -18.66 -18.15 -5.55
CA THR A 393 -19.51 -19.25 -5.09
C THR A 393 -19.33 -19.56 -3.60
N THR A 394 -18.46 -18.83 -2.89
CA THR A 394 -18.11 -19.07 -1.49
C THR A 394 -19.06 -18.35 -0.57
N LEU A 395 -19.76 -19.10 0.27
CA LEU A 395 -20.67 -18.56 1.28
C LEU A 395 -19.90 -17.88 2.44
N PRO A 396 -20.54 -17.03 3.23
CA PRO A 396 -19.94 -16.44 4.44
C PRO A 396 -19.34 -17.48 5.39
N SER A 397 -20.00 -18.62 5.59
CA SER A 397 -19.53 -19.75 6.41
C SER A 397 -18.20 -20.36 5.96
N ASP A 398 -17.88 -20.24 4.67
CA ASP A 398 -16.66 -20.78 4.07
C ASP A 398 -15.59 -19.70 3.86
N SER A 399 -15.97 -18.41 3.94
CA SER A 399 -15.09 -17.28 3.66
C SER A 399 -14.51 -16.61 4.90
N ARG A 400 -15.17 -16.72 6.06
CA ARG A 400 -14.74 -16.08 7.30
C ARG A 400 -15.20 -16.84 8.55
N SER A 401 -14.39 -16.76 9.60
CA SER A 401 -14.69 -17.32 10.92
C SER A 401 -15.52 -16.37 11.80
N THR A 402 -15.65 -15.11 11.41
CA THR A 402 -16.33 -14.06 12.14
C THR A 402 -17.78 -13.92 11.67
N ARG A 403 -18.62 -13.29 12.50
CA ARG A 403 -20.02 -13.03 12.16
C ARG A 403 -20.13 -12.06 10.99
N TYR A 404 -19.46 -10.93 11.09
CA TYR A 404 -19.50 -9.88 10.07
C TYR A 404 -18.23 -9.84 9.23
N ALA A 405 -18.37 -9.36 8.01
CA ALA A 405 -17.25 -9.14 7.11
C ALA A 405 -16.26 -8.10 7.65
N GLY A 406 -16.77 -7.11 8.38
CA GLY A 406 -16.02 -6.00 8.96
C GLY A 406 -15.32 -6.29 10.28
N ASP A 407 -15.50 -7.47 10.90
CA ASP A 407 -14.96 -7.74 12.25
C ASP A 407 -13.44 -7.59 12.39
N LEU A 408 -12.69 -7.70 11.28
CA LEU A 408 -11.25 -7.44 11.29
C LEU A 408 -10.93 -6.00 11.76
N ALA A 409 -11.76 -5.03 11.41
CA ALA A 409 -11.56 -3.62 11.76
C ALA A 409 -11.63 -3.34 13.27
N LYS A 410 -12.33 -4.18 14.02
CA LYS A 410 -12.46 -4.06 15.48
C LYS A 410 -11.12 -4.13 16.21
N GLY A 411 -10.18 -4.96 15.71
CA GLY A 411 -8.83 -5.06 16.25
C GLY A 411 -7.99 -3.78 16.12
N PHE A 412 -8.43 -2.85 15.28
CA PHE A 412 -7.81 -1.55 15.04
C PHE A 412 -8.61 -0.38 15.64
N GLU A 413 -9.60 -0.67 16.47
CA GLU A 413 -10.50 0.31 17.11
C GLU A 413 -11.25 1.21 16.11
N ILE A 414 -11.57 0.66 14.94
CA ILE A 414 -12.33 1.36 13.90
C ILE A 414 -13.82 1.09 14.13
N PRO A 415 -14.67 2.12 14.36
CA PRO A 415 -16.11 1.92 14.55
C PRO A 415 -16.75 1.34 13.30
N VAL A 416 -17.71 0.42 13.49
CA VAL A 416 -18.41 -0.29 12.42
C VAL A 416 -19.90 -0.02 12.48
N VAL A 417 -20.49 0.31 11.33
CA VAL A 417 -21.94 0.41 11.13
C VAL A 417 -22.37 -0.57 10.05
N HIS A 418 -23.30 -1.46 10.38
CA HIS A 418 -23.94 -2.35 9.43
C HIS A 418 -25.26 -1.75 8.97
N VAL A 419 -25.48 -1.56 7.69
CA VAL A 419 -26.70 -0.93 7.19
C VAL A 419 -27.32 -1.76 6.08
N ASN A 420 -28.65 -1.89 6.11
CA ASN A 420 -29.44 -2.56 5.09
C ASN A 420 -29.44 -1.74 3.78
N ALA A 421 -28.98 -2.34 2.69
CA ALA A 421 -28.89 -1.68 1.38
C ALA A 421 -30.28 -1.32 0.80
N ASP A 422 -31.36 -1.88 1.31
CA ASP A 422 -32.74 -1.56 0.91
C ASP A 422 -33.35 -0.40 1.70
N ASP A 423 -32.59 0.20 2.63
CA ASP A 423 -33.00 1.41 3.36
C ASP A 423 -32.12 2.61 2.95
N PRO A 424 -32.56 3.40 1.93
CA PRO A 424 -31.74 4.50 1.41
C PRO A 424 -31.45 5.61 2.41
N GLU A 425 -32.39 5.93 3.32
CA GLU A 425 -32.22 7.01 4.28
C GLU A 425 -31.22 6.63 5.38
N SER A 426 -31.29 5.38 5.85
CA SER A 426 -30.31 4.84 6.82
C SER A 426 -28.91 4.72 6.22
N CYS A 427 -28.78 4.35 4.95
CA CYS A 427 -27.49 4.34 4.24
C CYS A 427 -26.83 5.73 4.21
N LEU A 428 -27.61 6.79 3.93
CA LEU A 428 -27.08 8.15 3.94
C LEU A 428 -26.78 8.66 5.36
N ALA A 429 -27.57 8.25 6.37
CA ALA A 429 -27.29 8.56 7.77
C ALA A 429 -25.96 7.97 8.23
N ALA A 430 -25.67 6.70 7.86
CA ALA A 430 -24.40 6.04 8.17
C ALA A 430 -23.19 6.79 7.54
N VAL A 431 -23.34 7.26 6.31
CA VAL A 431 -22.33 8.06 5.62
C VAL A 431 -22.06 9.38 6.33
N ARG A 432 -23.10 10.14 6.68
CA ARG A 432 -22.96 11.43 7.38
C ARG A 432 -22.26 11.26 8.72
N MET A 433 -22.59 10.19 9.45
CA MET A 433 -21.92 9.82 10.69
C MET A 433 -20.43 9.52 10.47
N ALA A 434 -20.11 8.74 9.46
CA ALA A 434 -18.72 8.37 9.14
C ALA A 434 -17.85 9.60 8.80
N ILE A 435 -18.40 10.55 8.05
CA ILE A 435 -17.70 11.78 7.67
C ILE A 435 -17.44 12.64 8.89
N GLU A 436 -18.47 12.92 9.71
CA GLU A 436 -18.32 13.77 10.89
C GLU A 436 -17.41 13.15 11.95
N TYR A 437 -17.43 11.80 12.10
CA TYR A 437 -16.48 11.09 12.97
C TYR A 437 -15.04 11.27 12.47
N ARG A 438 -14.82 11.04 11.18
CA ARG A 438 -13.51 11.24 10.54
C ARG A 438 -12.97 12.66 10.75
N ASP A 439 -13.81 13.66 10.53
CA ASP A 439 -13.39 15.06 10.64
C ASP A 439 -13.15 15.50 12.10
N THR A 440 -13.87 14.90 13.02
CA THR A 440 -13.74 15.17 14.46
C THR A 440 -12.48 14.52 15.03
N PHE A 441 -12.21 13.25 14.68
CA PHE A 441 -11.18 12.45 15.33
C PHE A 441 -9.96 12.18 14.44
N GLY A 442 -10.05 12.41 13.13
CA GLY A 442 -8.97 12.09 12.20
C GLY A 442 -8.67 10.61 12.08
N LYS A 443 -9.68 9.75 12.27
CA LYS A 443 -9.59 8.29 12.27
C LYS A 443 -10.47 7.65 11.19
N ASP A 444 -10.18 6.39 10.90
CA ASP A 444 -10.94 5.58 9.96
C ASP A 444 -12.34 5.24 10.50
N PHE A 445 -13.27 4.98 9.58
CA PHE A 445 -14.62 4.54 9.87
C PHE A 445 -15.03 3.48 8.85
N LEU A 446 -15.75 2.44 9.26
CA LEU A 446 -16.19 1.36 8.40
C LEU A 446 -17.72 1.27 8.33
N ILE A 447 -18.24 1.22 7.10
CA ILE A 447 -19.66 0.97 6.81
C ILE A 447 -19.77 -0.39 6.09
N ASP A 448 -20.47 -1.34 6.68
CA ASP A 448 -20.82 -2.62 6.06
C ASP A 448 -22.21 -2.47 5.40
N LEU A 449 -22.21 -2.20 4.09
CA LEU A 449 -23.42 -2.07 3.27
C LEU A 449 -23.92 -3.47 2.92
N VAL A 450 -24.85 -3.99 3.73
CA VAL A 450 -25.38 -5.35 3.58
C VAL A 450 -26.47 -5.38 2.53
N GLY A 451 -26.17 -6.02 1.42
CA GLY A 451 -27.05 -6.18 0.30
C GLY A 451 -27.09 -7.64 -0.21
N TYR A 452 -27.26 -7.80 -1.48
CA TYR A 452 -27.21 -9.08 -2.18
C TYR A 452 -26.58 -8.90 -3.57
N ARG A 453 -26.36 -9.99 -4.30
CA ARG A 453 -25.91 -9.96 -5.69
C ARG A 453 -27.02 -10.45 -6.60
N ARG A 454 -27.56 -9.59 -7.43
CA ARG A 454 -28.67 -9.92 -8.34
C ARG A 454 -28.30 -10.98 -9.37
N TRP A 455 -27.15 -10.82 -10.00
CA TRP A 455 -26.67 -11.68 -11.08
C TRP A 455 -25.52 -12.60 -10.64
N GLY A 456 -25.01 -13.43 -11.52
CA GLY A 456 -23.80 -14.20 -11.28
C GLY A 456 -22.58 -13.33 -10.91
N HIS A 457 -21.48 -13.96 -10.57
CA HIS A 457 -20.23 -13.25 -10.30
C HIS A 457 -19.83 -12.34 -11.47
N ASN A 458 -19.98 -12.85 -12.67
CA ASN A 458 -19.92 -12.11 -13.92
C ASN A 458 -21.03 -12.67 -14.85
N GLU A 459 -21.14 -12.10 -16.05
CA GLU A 459 -22.21 -12.38 -17.03
C GLU A 459 -22.17 -13.78 -17.66
N GLY A 460 -21.14 -14.58 -17.35
CA GLY A 460 -21.03 -15.98 -17.76
C GLY A 460 -21.27 -16.97 -16.62
N ASP A 461 -21.61 -16.48 -15.43
CA ASP A 461 -21.83 -17.27 -14.22
C ASP A 461 -23.34 -17.45 -13.93
N GLU A 462 -23.73 -18.67 -13.56
CA GLU A 462 -25.08 -19.02 -13.14
C GLU A 462 -25.07 -19.39 -11.64
N PRO A 463 -25.42 -18.45 -10.77
CA PRO A 463 -25.24 -18.63 -9.33
C PRO A 463 -26.21 -19.65 -8.70
N SER A 464 -27.33 -19.94 -9.34
CA SER A 464 -28.30 -20.95 -8.86
C SER A 464 -27.72 -22.38 -8.85
N PHE A 465 -26.63 -22.63 -9.58
CA PHE A 465 -25.95 -23.94 -9.55
C PHE A 465 -25.37 -24.28 -8.17
N THR A 466 -24.95 -23.29 -7.43
CA THR A 466 -24.32 -23.48 -6.12
C THR A 466 -25.14 -22.91 -4.97
N GLN A 467 -25.95 -21.86 -5.18
CA GLN A 467 -26.78 -21.19 -4.17
C GLN A 467 -28.28 -21.14 -4.56
N PRO A 468 -28.93 -22.28 -4.85
CA PRO A 468 -30.30 -22.29 -5.36
C PRO A 468 -31.31 -21.70 -4.37
N GLU A 469 -31.10 -21.89 -3.05
CA GLU A 469 -32.04 -21.36 -2.04
C GLU A 469 -31.95 -19.83 -1.93
N MET A 470 -30.74 -19.27 -1.95
CA MET A 470 -30.55 -17.82 -1.94
C MET A 470 -31.16 -17.18 -3.17
N TYR A 471 -30.92 -17.74 -4.36
CA TYR A 471 -31.43 -17.13 -5.61
C TYR A 471 -32.92 -17.33 -5.82
N LYS A 472 -33.58 -18.29 -5.19
CA LYS A 472 -35.07 -18.32 -5.12
C LYS A 472 -35.66 -17.06 -4.45
N ILE A 473 -34.92 -16.46 -3.51
CA ILE A 473 -35.31 -15.20 -2.85
C ILE A 473 -34.88 -14.04 -3.74
N VAL A 474 -33.62 -13.97 -4.15
CA VAL A 474 -33.05 -12.88 -4.94
C VAL A 474 -33.82 -12.61 -6.22
N ASP A 475 -34.23 -13.66 -6.96
CA ASP A 475 -34.97 -13.52 -8.22
C ASP A 475 -36.32 -12.82 -8.09
N LYS A 476 -36.90 -12.88 -6.90
CA LYS A 476 -38.22 -12.27 -6.59
C LYS A 476 -38.10 -10.97 -5.81
N HIS A 477 -36.91 -10.66 -5.33
CA HIS A 477 -36.71 -9.48 -4.50
C HIS A 477 -36.77 -8.21 -5.38
N PRO A 478 -37.58 -7.20 -5.01
CA PRO A 478 -37.61 -5.93 -5.75
C PRO A 478 -36.28 -5.19 -5.63
N THR A 479 -35.96 -4.30 -6.56
CA THR A 479 -34.78 -3.45 -6.45
C THR A 479 -35.00 -2.37 -5.38
N VAL A 480 -33.90 -1.84 -4.81
CA VAL A 480 -33.98 -0.73 -3.84
C VAL A 480 -34.73 0.48 -4.43
N ARG A 481 -34.55 0.77 -5.72
CA ARG A 481 -35.29 1.80 -6.43
C ARG A 481 -36.81 1.53 -6.40
N GLU A 482 -37.23 0.28 -6.64
CA GLU A 482 -38.63 -0.12 -6.63
C GLU A 482 -39.24 -0.03 -5.22
N ILE A 483 -38.48 -0.47 -4.20
CA ILE A 483 -38.88 -0.36 -2.77
C ILE A 483 -39.09 1.11 -2.41
N PHE A 484 -38.09 1.95 -2.70
CA PHE A 484 -38.15 3.37 -2.35
C PHE A 484 -39.19 4.14 -3.14
N ALA A 485 -39.38 3.84 -4.44
CA ALA A 485 -40.42 4.43 -5.26
C ALA A 485 -41.82 4.13 -4.71
N LYS A 486 -42.08 2.87 -4.31
CA LYS A 486 -43.34 2.46 -3.69
C LYS A 486 -43.61 3.25 -2.40
N GLN A 487 -42.61 3.36 -1.53
CA GLN A 487 -42.71 4.15 -0.30
C GLN A 487 -43.06 5.61 -0.61
N LEU A 488 -42.40 6.26 -1.57
CA LEU A 488 -42.66 7.65 -1.95
C LEU A 488 -44.04 7.87 -2.55
N VAL A 489 -44.61 6.90 -3.26
CA VAL A 489 -45.98 6.94 -3.77
C VAL A 489 -46.97 6.80 -2.63
N GLU A 490 -46.77 5.85 -1.69
CA GLU A 490 -47.62 5.64 -0.55
C GLU A 490 -47.70 6.87 0.37
N GLU A 491 -46.57 7.57 0.53
CA GLU A 491 -46.50 8.83 1.29
C GLU A 491 -46.97 10.06 0.47
N GLY A 492 -47.29 9.90 -0.80
CA GLY A 492 -47.71 11.00 -1.68
C GLY A 492 -46.56 11.96 -2.04
N ALA A 493 -45.31 11.52 -1.92
CA ALA A 493 -44.13 12.31 -2.26
C ALA A 493 -43.93 12.42 -3.77
N ILE A 494 -44.34 11.39 -4.53
CA ILE A 494 -44.34 11.36 -6.01
C ILE A 494 -45.69 10.84 -6.49
N ALA A 495 -46.00 11.10 -7.79
CA ALA A 495 -47.22 10.57 -8.40
C ALA A 495 -47.06 9.09 -8.81
N ALA A 496 -48.18 8.36 -8.85
CA ALA A 496 -48.21 7.03 -9.39
C ALA A 496 -47.74 7.05 -10.88
N GLY A 497 -46.82 6.13 -11.26
CA GLY A 497 -46.22 6.06 -12.60
C GLY A 497 -45.07 7.05 -12.86
N GLU A 498 -44.74 7.93 -11.92
CA GLU A 498 -43.61 8.87 -12.08
C GLU A 498 -42.25 8.15 -12.09
N ALA A 499 -42.06 7.17 -11.21
CA ALA A 499 -40.82 6.39 -11.13
C ALA A 499 -40.56 5.55 -12.40
N GLU A 500 -41.61 4.97 -12.97
CA GLU A 500 -41.53 4.22 -14.24
C GLU A 500 -41.19 5.15 -15.42
N SER A 501 -41.75 6.37 -15.41
CA SER A 501 -41.41 7.38 -16.44
C SER A 501 -39.95 7.84 -16.32
N MET A 502 -39.43 8.00 -15.10
CA MET A 502 -37.99 8.30 -14.85
C MET A 502 -37.11 7.20 -15.43
N LEU A 503 -37.41 5.94 -15.17
CA LEU A 503 -36.64 4.79 -15.67
C LEU A 503 -36.65 4.72 -17.20
N GLN A 504 -37.83 4.86 -17.82
CA GLN A 504 -37.92 4.81 -19.27
C GLN A 504 -37.14 5.95 -19.94
N ASN A 505 -37.21 7.17 -19.40
CA ASN A 505 -36.45 8.30 -19.89
C ASN A 505 -34.92 8.07 -19.78
N ALA A 506 -34.46 7.46 -18.72
CA ALA A 506 -33.04 7.12 -18.53
C ALA A 506 -32.57 6.05 -19.55
N LEU A 507 -33.37 5.02 -19.78
CA LEU A 507 -33.09 3.98 -20.78
C LEU A 507 -33.08 4.54 -22.21
N ASP A 508 -34.04 5.42 -22.55
CA ASP A 508 -34.13 6.07 -23.87
C ASP A 508 -32.92 6.98 -24.13
N ASN A 509 -32.45 7.68 -23.09
CA ASN A 509 -31.22 8.47 -23.16
C ASN A 509 -30.00 7.60 -23.45
N LEU A 510 -29.81 6.49 -22.74
CA LEU A 510 -28.72 5.55 -22.96
C LEU A 510 -28.74 4.93 -24.36
N ALA A 511 -29.95 4.57 -24.84
CA ALA A 511 -30.14 4.09 -26.22
C ALA A 511 -29.80 5.16 -27.27
N GLY A 512 -30.10 6.43 -26.99
CA GLY A 512 -29.72 7.56 -27.84
C GLY A 512 -28.21 7.75 -27.89
N ILE A 513 -27.55 7.68 -26.75
CA ILE A 513 -26.09 7.78 -26.63
C ILE A 513 -25.41 6.63 -27.38
N ARG A 514 -25.90 5.40 -27.23
CA ARG A 514 -25.36 4.25 -27.98
C ARG A 514 -25.42 4.49 -29.47
N ARG A 515 -26.55 4.99 -29.98
CA ARG A 515 -26.68 5.32 -31.43
C ARG A 515 -25.60 6.33 -31.84
N SER A 516 -25.35 7.37 -31.08
CA SER A 516 -24.30 8.37 -31.43
C SER A 516 -22.90 7.75 -31.48
N VAL A 517 -22.62 6.77 -30.63
CA VAL A 517 -21.34 6.02 -30.64
C VAL A 517 -21.24 5.12 -31.87
N THR A 518 -22.29 4.33 -32.17
CA THR A 518 -22.30 3.41 -33.32
C THR A 518 -22.29 4.13 -34.66
N ASP A 519 -22.95 5.29 -34.72
CA ASP A 519 -23.01 6.13 -35.96
C ASP A 519 -21.73 7.00 -36.11
N GLY A 520 -20.79 6.94 -35.17
CA GLY A 520 -19.53 7.67 -35.20
C GLY A 520 -19.64 9.18 -35.01
N THR A 521 -20.78 9.65 -34.47
CA THR A 521 -21.03 11.09 -34.21
C THR A 521 -20.61 11.53 -32.82
N ALA A 522 -20.27 10.57 -31.92
CA ALA A 522 -19.74 10.87 -30.57
C ALA A 522 -18.31 11.39 -30.65
N ASN A 523 -18.01 12.47 -29.92
CA ASN A 523 -16.63 12.93 -29.72
C ASN A 523 -15.93 12.07 -28.64
N LEU A 524 -14.95 11.30 -29.07
CA LEU A 524 -14.22 10.36 -28.20
C LEU A 524 -12.71 10.70 -28.07
N SER A 525 -12.30 11.92 -28.42
CA SER A 525 -10.89 12.31 -28.41
C SER A 525 -10.37 12.56 -26.98
N GLU A 526 -9.31 11.85 -26.60
CA GLU A 526 -8.46 12.16 -25.45
C GLU A 526 -7.06 12.48 -25.97
N GLU A 527 -6.59 13.70 -25.78
CA GLU A 527 -5.23 14.08 -26.14
C GLU A 527 -4.26 13.56 -25.07
N VAL A 528 -3.33 12.71 -25.47
CA VAL A 528 -2.22 12.29 -24.63
C VAL A 528 -1.01 13.18 -24.95
N PRO A 529 -0.49 13.96 -24.00
CA PRO A 529 0.69 14.75 -24.24
C PRO A 529 1.89 13.85 -24.58
N PRO A 530 2.76 14.30 -25.50
CA PRO A 530 3.98 13.56 -25.80
C PRO A 530 4.90 13.46 -24.59
N PRO A 531 5.64 12.36 -24.41
CA PRO A 531 6.59 12.23 -23.32
C PRO A 531 7.67 13.33 -23.43
N PRO A 532 8.17 13.85 -22.32
CA PRO A 532 9.25 14.85 -22.33
C PRO A 532 10.52 14.26 -22.93
N PRO A 533 11.35 15.11 -23.60
CA PRO A 533 12.58 14.66 -24.23
C PRO A 533 13.58 14.18 -23.17
N ARG A 534 14.20 13.01 -23.40
CA ARG A 534 15.25 12.46 -22.54
C ARG A 534 16.49 13.34 -22.62
N ARG A 535 17.00 13.80 -21.48
CA ARG A 535 18.22 14.62 -21.38
C ARG A 535 19.30 13.86 -20.63
N GLY A 536 20.57 14.08 -21.01
CA GLY A 536 21.71 13.67 -20.20
C GLY A 536 21.71 14.45 -18.87
N VAL A 537 22.09 13.78 -17.80
CA VAL A 537 22.08 14.35 -16.45
C VAL A 537 23.49 14.44 -15.93
N ASP A 538 23.92 15.64 -15.53
CA ASP A 538 25.11 15.84 -14.72
C ASP A 538 24.74 15.63 -13.24
N THR A 539 25.53 14.78 -12.58
CA THR A 539 25.31 14.40 -11.18
C THR A 539 26.47 14.78 -10.26
N GLY A 540 27.49 15.44 -10.78
CA GLY A 540 28.61 15.98 -10.01
C GLY A 540 28.15 17.10 -9.07
N VAL A 541 28.84 17.28 -7.95
CA VAL A 541 28.59 18.38 -7.00
C VAL A 541 29.92 19.06 -6.67
N PRO A 542 30.03 20.41 -6.72
CA PRO A 542 31.28 21.10 -6.41
C PRO A 542 31.86 20.68 -5.04
N GLU A 543 33.17 20.57 -4.96
CA GLU A 543 33.86 20.08 -3.74
C GLU A 543 33.54 20.96 -2.53
N GLU A 544 33.55 22.27 -2.70
CA GLU A 544 33.22 23.22 -1.62
C GLU A 544 31.81 22.96 -1.04
N THR A 545 30.85 22.74 -1.92
CA THR A 545 29.45 22.42 -1.54
C THR A 545 29.36 21.10 -0.79
N LEU A 546 30.10 20.06 -1.24
CA LEU A 546 30.14 18.77 -0.53
C LEU A 546 30.76 18.89 0.87
N ARG A 547 31.81 19.71 0.99
CA ARG A 547 32.46 19.99 2.28
C ARG A 547 31.54 20.82 3.20
N GLU A 548 30.76 21.73 2.66
CA GLU A 548 29.75 22.47 3.39
C GLU A 548 28.66 21.53 3.92
N PHE A 549 28.06 20.72 3.06
CA PHE A 549 27.08 19.71 3.48
C PHE A 549 27.66 18.76 4.54
N HIS A 550 28.89 18.31 4.36
CA HIS A 550 29.56 17.47 5.34
C HIS A 550 29.66 18.13 6.73
N ARG A 551 30.05 19.42 6.79
CA ARG A 551 30.08 20.17 8.06
C ARG A 551 28.70 20.28 8.70
N ASP A 552 27.71 20.68 7.90
CA ASP A 552 26.35 20.94 8.37
C ASP A 552 25.67 19.66 8.87
N ILE A 553 25.83 18.54 8.18
CA ILE A 553 25.32 17.24 8.59
C ILE A 553 25.90 16.82 9.95
N HIS A 554 27.19 17.09 10.21
CA HIS A 554 27.84 16.71 11.45
C HIS A 554 27.70 17.74 12.57
N ALA A 555 27.13 18.90 12.32
CA ALA A 555 26.79 19.89 13.34
C ALA A 555 25.64 19.38 14.20
N VAL A 556 25.92 19.16 15.48
CA VAL A 556 24.92 18.73 16.46
C VAL A 556 24.43 19.95 17.22
N PRO A 557 23.12 20.13 17.44
CA PRO A 557 22.57 21.28 18.17
C PRO A 557 23.15 21.40 19.58
N GLU A 558 23.28 22.64 20.07
CA GLU A 558 23.71 22.90 21.43
C GLU A 558 22.78 22.22 22.44
N GLY A 559 23.34 21.51 23.42
CA GLY A 559 22.57 20.74 24.41
C GLY A 559 22.17 19.32 23.99
N PHE A 560 22.28 18.95 22.71
CA PHE A 560 21.99 17.57 22.28
C PHE A 560 23.21 16.68 22.49
N THR A 561 23.07 15.65 23.33
CA THR A 561 24.16 14.76 23.71
C THR A 561 23.97 13.36 23.13
N LEU A 562 24.85 12.96 22.22
CA LEU A 562 24.86 11.62 21.64
C LEU A 562 25.28 10.55 22.67
N THR A 563 24.78 9.32 22.50
CA THR A 563 25.29 8.17 23.26
C THR A 563 26.79 7.97 22.98
N PRO A 564 27.62 7.52 23.94
CA PRO A 564 29.08 7.45 23.78
C PRO A 564 29.55 6.58 22.61
N LYS A 565 28.79 5.54 22.23
CA LYS A 565 29.10 4.70 21.06
C LYS A 565 28.85 5.43 19.76
N LEU A 566 27.73 6.14 19.66
CA LEU A 566 27.35 6.90 18.48
C LEU A 566 28.24 8.14 18.32
N ALA A 567 28.55 8.85 19.42
CA ALA A 567 29.44 10.02 19.42
C ALA A 567 30.81 9.69 18.80
N ARG A 568 31.43 8.57 19.21
CA ARG A 568 32.71 8.14 18.63
C ARG A 568 32.63 7.82 17.12
N GLN A 569 31.54 7.21 16.67
CA GLN A 569 31.33 6.93 15.27
C GLN A 569 31.09 8.22 14.48
N TRP A 570 30.31 9.13 15.03
CA TRP A 570 29.97 10.42 14.45
C TRP A 570 31.19 11.33 14.30
N GLU A 571 31.99 11.49 15.35
CA GLU A 571 33.25 12.22 15.31
C GLU A 571 34.26 11.67 14.29
N ARG A 572 34.35 10.34 14.19
CA ARG A 572 35.23 9.71 13.19
C ARG A 572 34.77 10.05 11.79
N ARG A 573 33.48 10.03 11.51
CA ARG A 573 32.90 10.37 10.22
C ARG A 573 33.07 11.86 9.93
N ALA A 574 32.88 12.73 10.89
CA ALA A 574 33.08 14.19 10.80
C ALA A 574 34.50 14.59 10.38
N LYS A 575 35.51 13.78 10.74
CA LYS A 575 36.93 14.05 10.42
C LYS A 575 37.40 13.40 9.10
N ILE A 576 36.54 12.64 8.40
CA ILE A 576 36.97 11.83 7.26
C ILE A 576 37.52 12.66 6.12
N LEU A 577 36.97 13.84 5.86
CA LEU A 577 37.40 14.74 4.78
C LEU A 577 38.64 15.58 5.15
N ASP A 578 39.06 15.54 6.41
CA ASP A 578 40.26 16.22 6.89
C ASP A 578 41.49 15.29 6.88
N THR A 579 41.27 13.99 6.62
CA THR A 579 42.38 13.00 6.53
C THR A 579 42.91 12.91 5.09
N PRO A 580 44.24 12.86 4.87
CA PRO A 580 44.83 12.87 3.52
C PRO A 580 44.32 11.76 2.57
N ASP A 581 44.02 10.58 3.12
CA ASP A 581 43.50 9.42 2.38
C ASP A 581 42.06 9.06 2.78
N GLY A 582 41.33 10.06 3.28
CA GLY A 582 39.95 9.85 3.75
C GLY A 582 39.00 9.47 2.61
N LYS A 583 38.38 8.28 2.76
CA LYS A 583 37.44 7.76 1.79
C LYS A 583 36.01 7.81 2.34
N ILE A 584 35.08 8.25 1.51
CA ILE A 584 33.66 8.35 1.81
C ILE A 584 33.06 6.94 1.71
N ASP A 585 32.51 6.43 2.82
CA ASP A 585 31.80 5.15 2.84
C ASP A 585 30.42 5.24 2.19
N TRP A 586 29.75 4.10 2.06
CA TRP A 586 28.46 3.99 1.39
C TRP A 586 27.38 4.88 2.01
N ALA A 587 27.24 4.81 3.33
CA ALA A 587 26.17 5.54 4.02
C ALA A 587 26.43 7.06 4.06
N HIS A 588 27.71 7.46 4.10
CA HIS A 588 28.04 8.89 4.02
C HIS A 588 27.82 9.46 2.62
N ALA A 589 28.13 8.67 1.57
CA ALA A 589 27.81 9.03 0.19
C ALA A 589 26.30 9.18 -0.03
N GLU A 590 25.50 8.28 0.57
CA GLU A 590 24.03 8.38 0.57
C GLU A 590 23.56 9.69 1.22
N THR A 591 24.08 10.02 2.39
CA THR A 591 23.70 11.23 3.12
C THR A 591 24.07 12.50 2.35
N LEU A 592 25.25 12.53 1.72
CA LEU A 592 25.67 13.65 0.86
C LEU A 592 24.82 13.76 -0.42
N ALA A 593 24.42 12.62 -1.00
CA ALA A 593 23.49 12.62 -2.12
C ALA A 593 22.14 13.23 -1.72
N PHE A 594 21.59 12.82 -0.59
CA PHE A 594 20.34 13.38 -0.07
C PHE A 594 20.46 14.88 0.22
N ALA A 595 21.53 15.31 0.86
CA ALA A 595 21.77 16.73 1.11
C ALA A 595 21.77 17.55 -0.19
N SER A 596 22.47 17.06 -1.21
CA SER A 596 22.54 17.73 -2.51
C SER A 596 21.20 17.75 -3.25
N ILE A 597 20.41 16.65 -3.17
CA ILE A 597 19.09 16.56 -3.77
C ILE A 597 18.10 17.51 -3.09
N LEU A 598 18.16 17.66 -1.76
CA LEU A 598 17.38 18.64 -1.01
C LEU A 598 17.77 20.08 -1.36
N ALA A 599 19.05 20.35 -1.55
CA ALA A 599 19.55 21.65 -1.99
C ALA A 599 19.14 21.99 -3.43
N ASP A 600 18.98 20.98 -4.29
CA ASP A 600 18.40 21.12 -5.64
C ASP A 600 16.88 21.39 -5.60
N GLY A 601 16.21 21.21 -4.46
CA GLY A 601 14.78 21.46 -4.27
C GLY A 601 13.89 20.23 -4.48
N THR A 602 14.46 19.03 -4.51
CA THR A 602 13.69 17.78 -4.62
C THR A 602 13.39 17.21 -3.23
N PRO A 603 12.12 17.07 -2.83
CA PRO A 603 11.75 16.44 -1.57
C PRO A 603 12.11 14.94 -1.55
N ILE A 604 12.45 14.43 -0.37
CA ILE A 604 12.83 13.04 -0.18
C ILE A 604 11.94 12.39 0.88
N ARG A 605 11.43 11.18 0.56
CA ARG A 605 10.77 10.29 1.49
C ARG A 605 11.47 8.92 1.46
N LEU A 606 11.98 8.49 2.60
CA LEU A 606 12.59 7.18 2.81
C LEU A 606 11.83 6.41 3.88
N THR A 607 11.39 5.21 3.58
CA THR A 607 10.74 4.32 4.53
C THR A 607 11.30 2.89 4.44
N GLY A 608 11.01 2.09 5.43
CA GLY A 608 11.41 0.68 5.51
C GLY A 608 11.68 0.28 6.96
N GLN A 609 11.84 -1.02 7.17
CA GLN A 609 12.15 -1.54 8.51
C GLN A 609 13.55 -1.08 8.94
N ASP A 610 13.66 -0.45 10.12
CA ASP A 610 14.90 0.09 10.68
C ASP A 610 15.62 1.17 9.82
N SER A 611 14.94 1.81 8.86
CA SER A 611 15.56 2.72 7.88
C SER A 611 16.16 3.99 8.50
N GLU A 612 15.66 4.46 9.64
CA GLU A 612 16.22 5.63 10.35
C GLU A 612 17.68 5.41 10.76
N ARG A 613 18.01 4.19 11.20
CA ARG A 613 19.35 3.78 11.60
C ARG A 613 20.08 3.03 10.48
N GLY A 614 19.33 2.31 9.66
CA GLY A 614 19.78 1.25 8.77
C GLY A 614 19.89 -0.10 9.49
N THR A 615 19.42 -1.18 8.84
CA THR A 615 19.46 -2.55 9.39
C THR A 615 20.85 -2.95 9.90
N PHE A 616 21.90 -2.55 9.19
CA PHE A 616 23.30 -2.85 9.51
C PHE A 616 23.98 -1.74 10.34
N SER A 617 23.23 -0.84 10.97
CA SER A 617 23.74 0.32 11.73
C SER A 617 24.69 1.21 10.92
N GLN A 618 24.45 1.36 9.63
CA GLN A 618 25.31 2.11 8.73
C GLN A 618 24.89 3.58 8.58
N ARG A 619 23.59 3.86 8.61
CA ARG A 619 23.00 5.12 8.14
C ARG A 619 22.97 6.20 9.21
N HIS A 620 22.20 6.04 10.29
CA HIS A 620 21.98 7.02 11.36
C HIS A 620 21.46 8.38 10.86
N LEU A 621 20.37 8.40 10.09
CA LEU A 621 19.70 9.64 9.65
C LEU A 621 18.91 10.29 10.79
N VAL A 622 18.48 9.52 11.78
CA VAL A 622 17.93 10.02 13.04
C VAL A 622 18.92 9.70 14.16
N LEU A 623 19.39 10.74 14.81
CA LEU A 623 20.29 10.66 15.96
C LEU A 623 19.46 10.63 17.24
N HIS A 624 19.85 9.77 18.19
CA HIS A 624 19.19 9.63 19.48
C HIS A 624 20.06 10.19 20.58
N GLY A 625 19.53 11.14 21.36
CA GLY A 625 20.14 11.70 22.55
C GLY A 625 20.06 10.76 23.75
N VAL A 626 20.94 10.99 24.73
CA VAL A 626 20.94 10.24 25.99
C VAL A 626 19.69 10.48 26.84
N ASP A 627 18.97 11.56 26.58
CA ASP A 627 17.72 11.98 27.23
C ASP A 627 16.47 11.47 26.50
N GLY A 628 16.63 10.67 25.44
CA GLY A 628 15.55 10.17 24.58
C GLY A 628 15.09 11.14 23.48
N SER A 629 15.70 12.33 23.38
CA SER A 629 15.44 13.26 22.28
C SER A 629 15.97 12.71 20.95
N THR A 630 15.44 13.21 19.83
CA THR A 630 15.89 12.84 18.48
C THR A 630 16.26 14.06 17.65
N TYR A 631 17.25 13.91 16.79
CA TYR A 631 17.67 14.93 15.86
C TYR A 631 17.92 14.35 14.47
N THR A 632 17.40 14.99 13.43
CA THR A 632 17.55 14.57 12.03
C THR A 632 18.35 15.65 11.28
N PRO A 633 19.66 15.45 11.03
CA PRO A 633 20.51 16.49 10.42
C PRO A 633 20.00 17.02 9.09
N LEU A 634 19.47 16.16 8.23
CA LEU A 634 18.96 16.55 6.90
C LEU A 634 17.73 17.48 6.95
N THR A 635 16.94 17.43 8.03
CA THR A 635 15.80 18.34 8.22
C THR A 635 16.26 19.73 8.66
N ALA A 636 17.46 19.82 9.23
CA ALA A 636 18.05 21.08 9.70
C ALA A 636 19.11 21.66 8.73
N LEU A 637 19.30 21.03 7.56
CA LEU A 637 20.31 21.43 6.59
C LEU A 637 20.02 22.85 6.05
N PRO A 638 20.91 23.85 6.25
CA PRO A 638 20.65 25.21 5.85
C PRO A 638 20.44 25.41 4.34
N ALA A 639 21.12 24.60 3.54
CA ALA A 639 21.04 24.66 2.08
C ALA A 639 19.79 23.96 1.50
N ALA A 640 19.03 23.23 2.31
CA ALA A 640 17.83 22.53 1.84
C ALA A 640 16.77 23.51 1.36
N LYS A 641 16.09 23.18 0.26
CA LYS A 641 14.96 23.92 -0.31
C LYS A 641 13.67 23.12 -0.28
N ALA A 642 13.75 21.86 0.13
CA ALA A 642 12.62 20.92 0.18
C ALA A 642 12.68 20.08 1.45
N SER A 643 11.59 19.38 1.75
CA SER A 643 11.47 18.57 2.97
C SER A 643 12.19 17.22 2.86
N PHE A 644 12.62 16.74 4.03
CA PHE A 644 13.15 15.39 4.22
C PHE A 644 12.29 14.61 5.21
N ALA A 645 11.85 13.42 4.80
CA ALA A 645 11.10 12.48 5.63
C ALA A 645 11.80 11.13 5.67
N VAL A 646 12.02 10.61 6.87
CA VAL A 646 12.48 9.24 7.09
C VAL A 646 11.63 8.61 8.20
N TYR A 647 11.19 7.36 8.00
CA TYR A 647 10.36 6.63 8.95
C TYR A 647 10.72 5.15 8.96
N ASN A 648 10.78 4.57 10.15
CA ASN A 648 10.72 3.14 10.28
C ASN A 648 9.31 2.65 9.94
N SER A 649 9.19 1.66 9.05
CA SER A 649 7.93 1.03 8.72
C SER A 649 7.56 -0.06 9.72
N PRO A 650 6.29 -0.48 9.80
CA PRO A 650 5.95 -1.75 10.43
C PRO A 650 6.59 -2.92 9.66
N LEU A 651 6.56 -4.12 10.27
CA LEU A 651 7.06 -5.35 9.65
C LEU A 651 6.01 -5.89 8.67
N SER A 652 5.89 -5.21 7.55
CA SER A 652 4.94 -5.47 6.48
C SER A 652 5.57 -5.04 5.16
N GLU A 653 5.59 -5.88 4.18
CA GLU A 653 6.16 -5.57 2.86
C GLU A 653 5.08 -5.14 1.87
N GLU A 654 3.96 -5.87 1.76
CA GLU A 654 2.97 -5.62 0.72
C GLU A 654 2.31 -4.25 0.87
N ALA A 655 1.79 -3.93 2.06
CA ALA A 655 1.14 -2.65 2.27
C ALA A 655 2.13 -1.49 2.23
N CYS A 656 3.35 -1.64 2.77
CA CYS A 656 4.34 -0.57 2.75
C CYS A 656 4.83 -0.26 1.33
N VAL A 657 5.14 -1.27 0.53
CA VAL A 657 5.55 -1.08 -0.88
C VAL A 657 4.39 -0.52 -1.70
N GLY A 658 3.16 -1.01 -1.49
CA GLY A 658 1.96 -0.47 -2.14
C GLY A 658 1.72 1.01 -1.80
N PHE A 659 1.91 1.39 -0.55
CA PHE A 659 1.81 2.77 -0.09
C PHE A 659 2.85 3.67 -0.76
N GLU A 660 4.13 3.27 -0.75
CA GLU A 660 5.20 4.07 -1.35
C GLU A 660 5.08 4.13 -2.88
N TYR A 661 4.59 3.07 -3.52
CA TYR A 661 4.21 3.12 -4.92
C TYR A 661 3.13 4.18 -5.17
N GLY A 662 2.02 4.14 -4.44
CA GLY A 662 0.94 5.12 -4.55
C GLY A 662 1.42 6.55 -4.28
N TYR A 663 2.28 6.73 -3.27
CA TYR A 663 2.91 8.02 -2.96
C TYR A 663 3.75 8.53 -4.15
N SER A 664 4.58 7.66 -4.76
CA SER A 664 5.44 8.03 -5.89
C SER A 664 4.67 8.42 -7.14
N VAL A 665 3.54 7.73 -7.39
CA VAL A 665 2.66 8.00 -8.54
C VAL A 665 1.96 9.36 -8.39
N GLN A 666 1.49 9.68 -7.20
CA GLN A 666 0.74 10.92 -6.94
C GLN A 666 1.66 12.14 -6.81
N ALA A 667 2.92 11.94 -6.48
CA ALA A 667 3.91 13.00 -6.29
C ALA A 667 5.15 12.80 -7.18
N PRO A 668 5.05 12.94 -8.51
CA PRO A 668 6.10 12.58 -9.47
C PRO A 668 7.41 13.39 -9.30
N GLY A 669 7.37 14.55 -8.66
CA GLY A 669 8.55 15.38 -8.38
C GLY A 669 9.27 15.04 -7.07
N ARG A 670 8.93 13.96 -6.38
CA ARG A 670 9.53 13.57 -5.09
C ARG A 670 10.34 12.28 -5.24
N LEU A 671 11.49 12.24 -4.60
CA LEU A 671 12.29 11.02 -4.51
C LEU A 671 11.75 10.14 -3.38
N VAL A 672 11.07 9.06 -3.74
CA VAL A 672 10.46 8.10 -2.82
C VAL A 672 11.28 6.83 -2.81
N LEU A 673 11.70 6.40 -1.60
CA LEU A 673 12.52 5.19 -1.42
C LEU A 673 11.87 4.28 -0.39
N TRP A 674 11.84 2.98 -0.70
CA TRP A 674 11.54 1.92 0.26
C TRP A 674 12.74 0.99 0.41
N GLU A 675 13.16 0.72 1.65
CA GLU A 675 14.27 -0.18 1.96
C GLU A 675 13.75 -1.48 2.59
N GLY A 676 14.04 -2.60 1.95
CA GLY A 676 13.83 -3.92 2.55
C GLY A 676 14.83 -4.16 3.68
N GLN A 677 14.42 -4.81 4.78
CA GLN A 677 15.35 -5.17 5.85
C GLN A 677 16.45 -6.12 5.34
N PHE A 678 16.04 -7.10 4.53
CA PHE A 678 16.85 -7.85 3.58
C PHE A 678 16.09 -7.89 2.26
N GLY A 679 16.82 -7.89 1.15
CA GLY A 679 16.19 -7.96 -0.17
C GLY A 679 15.42 -9.26 -0.40
N ASP A 680 15.78 -10.32 0.34
CA ASP A 680 15.08 -11.61 0.38
C ASP A 680 13.59 -11.46 0.73
N PHE A 681 13.24 -10.52 1.61
CA PHE A 681 11.87 -10.33 2.09
C PHE A 681 10.97 -9.55 1.13
N ALA A 682 11.53 -8.94 0.08
CA ALA A 682 10.74 -8.22 -0.93
C ALA A 682 9.70 -9.11 -1.63
N ASN A 683 9.82 -10.43 -1.55
CA ASN A 683 8.81 -11.36 -2.07
C ASN A 683 7.47 -11.29 -1.31
N GLY A 684 7.46 -10.79 -0.08
CA GLY A 684 6.22 -10.46 0.64
C GLY A 684 5.38 -9.39 -0.08
N ALA A 685 6.00 -8.57 -0.96
CA ALA A 685 5.34 -7.58 -1.80
C ALA A 685 5.30 -7.97 -3.29
N GLN A 686 5.41 -9.24 -3.64
CA GLN A 686 5.51 -9.66 -5.05
C GLN A 686 4.31 -9.22 -5.89
N VAL A 687 3.11 -9.16 -5.31
CA VAL A 687 1.91 -8.64 -5.97
C VAL A 687 2.11 -7.19 -6.42
N MET A 688 2.70 -6.36 -5.56
CA MET A 688 2.99 -4.95 -5.90
C MET A 688 4.03 -4.83 -7.02
N LEU A 689 5.04 -5.71 -7.02
CA LEU A 689 6.04 -5.74 -8.07
C LEU A 689 5.45 -6.13 -9.42
N ASP A 690 4.68 -7.21 -9.48
CA ASP A 690 4.14 -7.79 -10.71
C ASP A 690 3.01 -6.94 -11.30
N GLN A 691 2.10 -6.45 -10.45
CA GLN A 691 0.85 -5.86 -10.91
C GLN A 691 0.91 -4.33 -11.02
N PHE A 692 1.72 -3.67 -10.19
CA PHE A 692 1.78 -2.21 -10.11
C PHE A 692 3.13 -1.68 -10.61
N ILE A 693 4.24 -1.95 -9.93
CA ILE A 693 5.53 -1.31 -10.17
C ILE A 693 6.06 -1.60 -11.59
N SER A 694 6.03 -2.86 -12.02
CA SER A 694 6.56 -3.26 -13.34
C SER A 694 5.58 -3.04 -14.49
N ALA A 695 4.28 -3.08 -14.24
CA ALA A 695 3.27 -3.17 -15.29
C ALA A 695 2.36 -1.93 -15.44
N ALA A 696 2.35 -1.01 -14.48
CA ALA A 696 1.43 0.14 -14.47
C ALA A 696 1.54 1.02 -15.72
N ARG A 697 2.75 1.23 -16.22
CA ARG A 697 3.01 2.05 -17.38
C ARG A 697 2.30 1.51 -18.63
N THR A 698 2.47 0.22 -18.91
CA THR A 698 1.91 -0.40 -20.11
C THR A 698 0.44 -0.74 -20.00
N LYS A 699 -0.07 -1.01 -18.78
CA LYS A 699 -1.47 -1.29 -18.53
C LYS A 699 -2.32 -0.02 -18.40
N TRP A 700 -1.82 0.97 -17.66
CA TRP A 700 -2.63 2.09 -17.16
C TRP A 700 -2.07 3.48 -17.49
N ARG A 701 -0.91 3.56 -18.16
CA ARG A 701 -0.18 4.82 -18.41
C ARG A 701 0.18 5.58 -17.12
N VAL A 702 0.39 4.85 -16.06
CA VAL A 702 0.86 5.40 -14.79
C VAL A 702 2.37 5.25 -14.74
N GLU A 703 3.08 6.31 -14.39
CA GLU A 703 4.53 6.37 -14.38
C GLU A 703 5.08 6.39 -12.93
N PRO A 704 5.33 5.22 -12.33
CA PRO A 704 5.95 5.16 -11.01
C PRO A 704 7.43 5.50 -11.07
N SER A 705 7.97 6.03 -9.96
CA SER A 705 9.39 6.38 -9.82
C SER A 705 10.02 5.85 -8.53
N LEU A 706 9.33 4.92 -7.84
CA LEU A 706 9.77 4.32 -6.57
C LEU A 706 11.18 3.73 -6.68
N VAL A 707 12.03 4.03 -5.70
CA VAL A 707 13.33 3.38 -5.53
C VAL A 707 13.19 2.27 -4.49
N MET A 708 13.58 1.06 -4.85
CA MET A 708 13.66 -0.07 -3.94
C MET A 708 15.12 -0.37 -3.59
N LEU A 709 15.47 -0.24 -2.32
CA LEU A 709 16.79 -0.55 -1.78
C LEU A 709 16.75 -1.96 -1.17
N LEU A 710 17.43 -2.90 -1.80
CA LEU A 710 17.32 -4.33 -1.48
C LEU A 710 18.70 -4.90 -1.09
N PRO A 711 18.98 -5.08 0.21
CA PRO A 711 20.22 -5.70 0.64
C PRO A 711 20.43 -7.08 0.01
N HIS A 712 21.54 -7.22 -0.74
CA HIS A 712 21.91 -8.40 -1.52
C HIS A 712 23.41 -8.66 -1.44
N GLY A 713 23.78 -9.90 -1.29
CA GLY A 713 25.20 -10.33 -1.27
C GLY A 713 25.35 -11.66 -0.55
N TYR A 714 26.24 -12.50 -1.07
CA TYR A 714 26.53 -13.83 -0.57
C TYR A 714 27.65 -13.75 0.47
N GLU A 715 27.31 -13.86 1.76
CA GLU A 715 28.22 -13.60 2.88
C GLU A 715 28.14 -14.68 3.97
N GLY A 716 27.62 -15.87 3.63
CA GLY A 716 27.50 -17.00 4.55
C GLY A 716 26.39 -16.86 5.61
N GLN A 717 25.39 -16.01 5.34
CA GLN A 717 24.25 -15.74 6.24
C GLN A 717 23.04 -16.64 5.94
N GLY A 718 23.22 -17.67 5.13
CA GLY A 718 22.17 -18.61 4.79
C GLY A 718 21.26 -18.18 3.63
N PRO A 719 20.26 -19.01 3.29
CA PRO A 719 19.43 -18.82 2.11
C PRO A 719 18.54 -17.56 2.11
N GLU A 720 18.13 -17.12 3.31
CA GLU A 720 17.10 -16.07 3.44
C GLU A 720 17.69 -14.69 3.77
N HIS A 721 19.03 -14.56 3.72
CA HIS A 721 19.76 -13.33 4.00
C HIS A 721 20.88 -13.08 2.99
N SER A 722 20.74 -13.64 1.78
CA SER A 722 21.78 -13.58 0.75
C SER A 722 21.26 -12.99 -0.57
N SER A 723 20.02 -13.25 -0.95
CA SER A 723 19.55 -12.93 -2.30
C SER A 723 18.25 -12.15 -2.32
N ALA A 724 18.30 -10.94 -2.88
CA ALA A 724 17.09 -10.17 -3.24
C ALA A 724 16.37 -10.75 -4.49
N ARG A 725 16.79 -11.92 -4.97
CA ARG A 725 16.22 -12.56 -6.16
C ARG A 725 16.29 -11.67 -7.40
N LEU A 726 17.48 -11.22 -7.70
CA LEU A 726 17.81 -10.35 -8.83
C LEU A 726 17.16 -10.80 -10.14
N GLU A 727 17.12 -12.12 -10.38
CA GLU A 727 16.51 -12.74 -11.56
C GLU A 727 15.04 -12.40 -11.76
N ARG A 728 14.27 -12.18 -10.69
CA ARG A 728 12.84 -11.82 -10.79
C ARG A 728 12.66 -10.44 -11.42
N TYR A 729 13.45 -9.47 -11.01
CA TYR A 729 13.40 -8.11 -11.55
C TYR A 729 13.89 -8.08 -13.01
N LEU A 730 14.91 -8.86 -13.34
CA LEU A 730 15.40 -8.97 -14.71
C LEU A 730 14.40 -9.66 -15.64
N GLN A 731 13.61 -10.61 -15.14
CA GLN A 731 12.51 -11.22 -15.88
C GLN A 731 11.36 -10.25 -16.12
N LEU A 732 11.05 -9.40 -15.13
CA LEU A 732 10.00 -8.37 -15.22
C LEU A 732 10.41 -7.19 -16.12
N PHE A 733 11.69 -7.05 -16.45
CA PHE A 733 12.16 -5.98 -17.32
C PHE A 733 11.71 -6.18 -18.76
N ALA A 734 10.90 -5.27 -19.27
CA ALA A 734 10.50 -5.17 -20.66
C ALA A 734 10.10 -3.72 -20.99
N GLN A 735 10.21 -3.33 -22.26
CA GLN A 735 9.74 -2.01 -22.74
C GLN A 735 10.32 -0.83 -21.93
N ASP A 736 11.54 -0.97 -21.44
CA ASP A 736 12.18 0.04 -20.60
C ASP A 736 11.36 0.42 -19.32
N ASN A 737 10.64 -0.51 -18.71
CA ASN A 737 9.72 -0.26 -17.62
C ASN A 737 10.40 0.04 -16.27
N ILE A 738 11.53 -0.59 -15.96
CA ILE A 738 12.27 -0.45 -14.69
C ILE A 738 13.77 -0.32 -14.93
N ARG A 739 14.52 0.13 -13.92
CA ARG A 739 15.99 0.07 -13.89
C ARG A 739 16.44 -0.91 -12.82
N VAL A 740 17.41 -1.78 -13.13
CA VAL A 740 17.99 -2.74 -12.19
C VAL A 740 19.50 -2.51 -12.10
N VAL A 741 19.98 -2.18 -10.90
CA VAL A 741 21.34 -1.73 -10.62
C VAL A 741 21.94 -2.52 -9.46
N ASN A 742 23.22 -2.85 -9.57
CA ASN A 742 24.02 -3.46 -8.52
C ASN A 742 25.36 -2.72 -8.44
N ALA A 743 25.35 -1.55 -7.78
CA ALA A 743 26.50 -0.66 -7.68
C ALA A 743 27.58 -1.23 -6.76
N THR A 744 28.86 -0.98 -7.10
CA THR A 744 30.00 -1.55 -6.39
C THR A 744 30.82 -0.53 -5.61
N THR A 745 30.57 0.78 -5.77
CA THR A 745 31.28 1.84 -5.05
C THR A 745 30.33 2.89 -4.50
N SER A 746 30.75 3.59 -3.46
CA SER A 746 29.96 4.66 -2.84
C SER A 746 29.74 5.85 -3.79
N ALA A 747 30.69 6.18 -4.67
CA ALA A 747 30.50 7.22 -5.69
C ALA A 747 29.45 6.82 -6.74
N GLN A 748 29.45 5.55 -7.20
CA GLN A 748 28.41 5.05 -8.10
C GLN A 748 27.03 5.17 -7.45
N TYR A 749 26.90 4.85 -6.17
CA TYR A 749 25.63 4.98 -5.45
C TYR A 749 25.20 6.45 -5.30
N PHE A 750 26.14 7.35 -4.96
CA PHE A 750 25.90 8.81 -4.93
C PHE A 750 25.32 9.32 -6.25
N HIS A 751 26.00 9.01 -7.35
CA HIS A 751 25.57 9.44 -8.69
C HIS A 751 24.27 8.77 -9.14
N LEU A 752 24.02 7.53 -8.72
CA LEU A 752 22.78 6.81 -9.01
C LEU A 752 21.55 7.51 -8.40
N LEU A 753 21.64 7.87 -7.11
CA LEU A 753 20.57 8.56 -6.39
C LEU A 753 20.30 9.94 -7.01
N ARG A 754 21.33 10.73 -7.29
CA ARG A 754 21.20 12.03 -7.94
C ARG A 754 20.62 11.89 -9.35
N ARG A 755 21.06 10.88 -10.13
CA ARG A 755 20.48 10.60 -11.46
C ARG A 755 19.00 10.29 -11.35
N GLN A 756 18.60 9.47 -10.40
CA GLN A 756 17.19 9.12 -10.20
C GLN A 756 16.35 10.37 -9.87
N ALA A 757 16.82 11.20 -8.93
CA ALA A 757 16.15 12.45 -8.58
C ALA A 757 16.02 13.43 -9.77
N ALA A 758 17.06 13.58 -10.56
CA ALA A 758 17.07 14.47 -11.73
C ALA A 758 16.17 13.99 -12.88
N LEU A 759 15.86 12.68 -12.93
CA LEU A 759 15.03 12.07 -13.97
C LEU A 759 13.54 11.97 -13.58
N LEU A 760 13.14 12.32 -12.36
CA LEU A 760 11.77 12.13 -11.86
C LEU A 760 10.68 12.70 -12.78
N LEU A 761 10.92 13.83 -13.41
CA LEU A 761 9.96 14.51 -14.30
C LEU A 761 10.21 14.27 -15.79
N SER A 762 11.42 13.80 -16.17
CA SER A 762 11.80 13.67 -17.58
C SER A 762 11.84 12.22 -18.08
N ASP A 763 12.14 11.27 -17.21
CA ASP A 763 12.18 9.84 -17.51
C ASP A 763 11.91 9.02 -16.24
N PRO A 764 10.72 9.18 -15.62
CA PRO A 764 10.36 8.47 -14.38
C PRO A 764 10.37 6.97 -14.63
N ARG A 765 11.06 6.24 -13.77
CA ARG A 765 11.13 4.79 -13.78
C ARG A 765 11.36 4.27 -12.36
N PRO A 766 10.74 3.19 -11.96
CA PRO A 766 11.17 2.46 -10.76
C PRO A 766 12.63 2.07 -10.86
N LEU A 767 13.35 2.23 -9.77
CA LEU A 767 14.76 1.87 -9.66
C LEU A 767 14.93 0.78 -8.60
N ILE A 768 15.39 -0.39 -9.03
CA ILE A 768 15.70 -1.52 -8.15
C ILE A 768 17.21 -1.53 -7.92
N VAL A 769 17.62 -1.31 -6.67
CA VAL A 769 19.02 -1.26 -6.27
C VAL A 769 19.36 -2.46 -5.40
N MET A 770 20.27 -3.29 -5.86
CA MET A 770 20.92 -4.30 -5.04
C MET A 770 21.91 -3.59 -4.12
N THR A 771 21.53 -3.35 -2.86
CA THR A 771 22.39 -2.66 -1.89
C THR A 771 23.31 -3.66 -1.19
N PRO A 772 24.58 -3.27 -0.91
CA PRO A 772 25.52 -4.18 -0.26
C PRO A 772 25.26 -4.30 1.25
N LYS A 773 25.89 -5.31 1.83
CA LYS A 773 25.96 -5.52 3.29
C LYS A 773 27.40 -5.30 3.80
N SER A 774 28.32 -6.20 3.51
CA SER A 774 29.73 -6.07 3.95
C SER A 774 30.45 -4.88 3.29
N LEU A 775 30.11 -4.55 2.03
CA LEU A 775 30.72 -3.43 1.33
C LEU A 775 30.33 -2.06 1.91
N LEU A 776 29.29 -1.96 2.73
CA LEU A 776 28.89 -0.70 3.41
C LEU A 776 30.05 -0.04 4.16
N ARG A 777 30.99 -0.84 4.67
CA ARG A 777 32.17 -0.39 5.44
C ARG A 777 33.49 -0.84 4.84
N ASN A 778 33.48 -1.45 3.67
CA ASN A 778 34.69 -1.95 3.02
C ASN A 778 35.45 -0.79 2.36
N PRO A 779 36.75 -0.55 2.72
CA PRO A 779 37.54 0.52 2.10
C PRO A 779 37.67 0.40 0.57
N ALA A 780 37.59 -0.81 0.01
CA ALA A 780 37.65 -1.03 -1.43
C ALA A 780 36.39 -0.54 -2.17
N ALA A 781 35.24 -0.46 -1.46
CA ALA A 781 34.00 0.09 -1.99
C ALA A 781 33.83 1.59 -1.68
N SER A 782 34.64 2.15 -0.78
CA SER A 782 34.63 3.58 -0.44
C SER A 782 35.35 4.40 -1.52
N SER A 783 34.91 5.62 -1.72
CA SER A 783 35.35 6.49 -2.82
C SER A 783 36.02 7.77 -2.31
N GLU A 784 36.92 8.34 -3.12
CA GLU A 784 37.48 9.65 -2.87
C GLU A 784 36.44 10.76 -3.13
N LEU A 785 36.57 11.90 -2.45
CA LEU A 785 35.69 13.05 -2.65
C LEU A 785 35.67 13.53 -4.10
N SER A 786 36.81 13.51 -4.78
CA SER A 786 36.97 13.87 -6.20
C SER A 786 36.03 13.09 -7.13
N GLN A 787 35.71 11.84 -6.79
CA GLN A 787 34.81 10.99 -7.57
C GLN A 787 33.33 11.38 -7.43
N LEU A 788 32.96 12.13 -6.38
CA LEU A 788 31.64 12.71 -6.23
C LEU A 788 31.53 14.08 -6.92
N VAL A 789 32.68 14.78 -7.04
CA VAL A 789 32.76 16.10 -7.69
C VAL A 789 32.66 15.99 -9.21
N THR A 790 33.46 15.08 -9.78
CA THR A 790 33.56 14.91 -11.24
C THR A 790 33.13 13.51 -11.62
N GLY A 791 31.96 13.37 -12.15
CA GLY A 791 31.50 12.06 -12.57
C GLY A 791 30.02 12.00 -12.83
N THR A 792 29.61 10.86 -13.29
CA THR A 792 28.21 10.50 -13.45
C THR A 792 28.07 9.02 -13.13
N PHE A 793 26.86 8.53 -12.97
CA PHE A 793 26.65 7.10 -12.86
C PHE A 793 27.07 6.39 -14.15
N ARG A 794 28.01 5.48 -14.05
CA ARG A 794 28.52 4.67 -15.16
C ARG A 794 27.87 3.29 -15.11
N THR A 795 27.28 2.87 -16.22
CA THR A 795 26.58 1.57 -16.32
C THR A 795 27.56 0.38 -16.37
N VAL A 796 28.81 0.63 -16.75
CA VAL A 796 29.92 -0.33 -16.75
C VAL A 796 31.17 0.38 -16.24
N LEU A 797 31.90 -0.25 -15.35
CA LEU A 797 33.25 0.16 -14.93
C LEU A 797 34.26 -0.78 -15.54
N ASP A 798 35.16 -0.24 -16.40
CA ASP A 798 36.26 -0.97 -17.00
C ASP A 798 37.32 -1.32 -15.93
N ASP A 799 38.18 -2.27 -16.23
CA ASP A 799 39.28 -2.68 -15.35
C ASP A 799 40.21 -1.52 -15.07
N ALA A 800 40.33 -1.12 -13.80
CA ALA A 800 41.21 -0.03 -13.36
C ALA A 800 42.60 -0.54 -12.94
N ILE A 801 42.76 -1.84 -12.71
CA ILE A 801 44.03 -2.45 -12.22
C ILE A 801 44.89 -2.93 -13.37
N ASN A 802 44.31 -3.60 -14.37
CA ASN A 802 45.03 -4.12 -15.53
C ASN A 802 44.99 -3.10 -16.66
N THR A 803 46.12 -2.40 -16.86
CA THR A 803 46.25 -1.37 -17.88
C THR A 803 46.91 -1.91 -19.17
N ASP A 804 47.45 -3.15 -19.17
CA ASP A 804 48.02 -3.80 -20.34
C ASP A 804 46.94 -4.54 -21.14
N THR A 805 46.22 -3.81 -21.96
CA THR A 805 45.08 -4.32 -22.76
C THR A 805 45.57 -5.38 -23.82
N GLU A 806 46.83 -5.34 -24.22
CA GLU A 806 47.41 -6.26 -25.20
C GLU A 806 47.64 -7.68 -24.64
N SER A 807 47.83 -7.81 -23.33
CA SER A 807 48.01 -9.10 -22.65
C SER A 807 46.74 -9.87 -22.38
N VAL A 808 45.59 -9.19 -22.43
CA VAL A 808 44.31 -9.77 -22.00
C VAL A 808 43.75 -10.76 -23.01
N THR A 809 43.49 -11.97 -22.55
CA THR A 809 42.86 -13.06 -23.32
C THR A 809 41.50 -13.49 -22.77
N ARG A 810 41.24 -13.22 -21.49
CA ARG A 810 39.95 -13.44 -20.84
C ARG A 810 39.38 -12.14 -20.28
N LEU A 811 38.14 -11.81 -20.63
CA LEU A 811 37.39 -10.73 -20.01
C LEU A 811 36.32 -11.31 -19.07
N ILE A 812 36.43 -11.02 -17.79
CA ILE A 812 35.38 -11.33 -16.78
C ILE A 812 34.45 -10.15 -16.70
N LEU A 813 33.19 -10.42 -16.91
CA LEU A 813 32.07 -9.51 -16.61
C LEU A 813 31.37 -10.02 -15.37
N CYS A 814 31.18 -9.16 -14.38
CA CYS A 814 30.53 -9.53 -13.11
C CYS A 814 29.72 -8.33 -12.57
N SER A 815 28.92 -8.56 -11.52
CA SER A 815 28.11 -7.53 -10.88
C SER A 815 28.14 -7.70 -9.36
N GLY A 816 28.14 -6.59 -8.62
CA GLY A 816 28.07 -6.59 -7.15
C GLY A 816 29.36 -7.00 -6.45
N LYS A 817 29.22 -7.54 -5.23
CA LYS A 817 30.31 -7.80 -4.29
C LYS A 817 31.44 -8.65 -4.85
N VAL A 818 31.14 -9.63 -5.67
CA VAL A 818 32.13 -10.55 -6.24
C VAL A 818 33.25 -9.83 -7.00
N ALA A 819 32.96 -8.64 -7.57
CA ALA A 819 33.99 -7.82 -8.21
C ALA A 819 35.09 -7.41 -7.22
N VAL A 820 34.73 -7.07 -6.00
CA VAL A 820 35.65 -6.69 -4.94
C VAL A 820 36.42 -7.92 -4.43
N ASP A 821 35.77 -9.08 -4.35
CA ASP A 821 36.43 -10.34 -3.96
C ASP A 821 37.46 -10.76 -5.01
N LEU A 822 37.18 -10.59 -6.30
CA LEU A 822 38.10 -10.86 -7.41
C LEU A 822 39.33 -9.92 -7.38
N ASP A 823 39.09 -8.62 -7.16
CA ASP A 823 40.19 -7.64 -7.09
C ASP A 823 41.08 -7.86 -5.85
N ALA A 824 40.51 -8.38 -4.75
CA ALA A 824 41.25 -8.71 -3.53
C ALA A 824 42.00 -10.05 -3.61
N SER A 825 41.80 -10.86 -4.65
CA SER A 825 42.44 -12.18 -4.80
C SER A 825 43.93 -12.06 -5.08
N PRO A 826 44.82 -12.82 -4.40
CA PRO A 826 46.23 -12.89 -4.74
C PRO A 826 46.49 -13.28 -6.19
N LEU A 827 45.63 -14.14 -6.75
CA LEU A 827 45.73 -14.58 -8.14
C LEU A 827 45.57 -13.45 -9.15
N ARG A 828 44.94 -12.34 -8.74
CA ARG A 828 44.72 -11.14 -9.57
C ARG A 828 46.05 -10.52 -10.06
N ALA A 829 47.04 -10.43 -9.15
CA ALA A 829 48.36 -9.87 -9.48
C ALA A 829 49.20 -10.81 -10.37
N GLU A 830 48.98 -12.12 -10.25
CA GLU A 830 49.71 -13.15 -10.99
C GLU A 830 49.17 -13.39 -12.40
N THR A 831 47.88 -13.03 -12.68
CA THR A 831 47.21 -13.38 -13.94
C THR A 831 46.83 -12.13 -14.74
N ARG A 832 47.84 -11.49 -15.37
CA ARG A 832 47.68 -10.28 -16.20
C ARG A 832 46.88 -10.50 -17.49
N SER A 833 46.69 -11.74 -17.90
CA SER A 833 45.85 -12.09 -19.06
C SER A 833 44.34 -12.04 -18.79
N VAL A 834 43.92 -11.70 -17.57
CA VAL A 834 42.52 -11.54 -17.18
C VAL A 834 42.19 -10.07 -16.90
N ALA A 835 41.18 -9.55 -17.56
CA ALA A 835 40.56 -8.27 -17.21
C ALA A 835 39.22 -8.48 -16.53
N ILE A 836 38.84 -7.58 -15.62
CA ILE A 836 37.58 -7.61 -14.87
C ILE A 836 36.85 -6.30 -15.11
N ALA A 837 35.64 -6.37 -15.70
CA ALA A 837 34.77 -5.22 -15.84
C ALA A 837 33.48 -5.45 -15.04
N ARG A 838 33.00 -4.39 -14.37
CA ARG A 838 31.85 -4.42 -13.48
C ARG A 838 30.63 -3.89 -14.19
N VAL A 839 29.58 -4.68 -14.28
CA VAL A 839 28.28 -4.28 -14.85
C VAL A 839 27.43 -3.72 -13.73
N GLU A 840 27.43 -2.40 -13.57
CA GLU A 840 26.75 -1.70 -12.50
C GLU A 840 25.23 -1.60 -12.75
N GLN A 841 24.81 -1.40 -14.01
CA GLN A 841 23.41 -1.45 -14.42
C GLN A 841 23.16 -2.67 -15.29
N LEU A 842 22.28 -3.57 -14.83
CA LEU A 842 21.94 -4.79 -15.56
C LEU A 842 20.77 -4.56 -16.54
N ALA A 843 19.76 -3.79 -16.13
CA ALA A 843 18.64 -3.43 -16.98
C ALA A 843 18.36 -1.90 -16.90
N PRO A 844 18.12 -1.22 -18.02
CA PRO A 844 18.33 -1.66 -19.40
C PRO A 844 19.75 -2.15 -19.65
N PHE A 845 19.90 -3.17 -20.47
CA PHE A 845 21.21 -3.76 -20.79
C PHE A 845 22.15 -2.73 -21.45
N PRO A 846 23.34 -2.47 -20.87
CA PRO A 846 24.23 -1.40 -21.31
C PRO A 846 25.07 -1.81 -22.55
N ARG A 847 24.39 -2.14 -23.64
CA ARG A 847 24.99 -2.67 -24.89
C ARG A 847 26.17 -1.85 -25.38
N THR A 848 26.00 -0.55 -25.55
CA THR A 848 27.05 0.34 -26.07
C THR A 848 28.29 0.38 -25.18
N ALA A 849 28.11 0.46 -23.88
CA ALA A 849 29.21 0.47 -22.92
C ALA A 849 29.98 -0.86 -22.93
N LEU A 850 29.26 -1.99 -22.89
CA LEU A 850 29.88 -3.32 -22.93
C LEU A 850 30.58 -3.60 -24.26
N SER A 851 30.02 -3.22 -25.43
CA SER A 851 30.66 -3.34 -26.70
C SER A 851 31.99 -2.55 -26.76
N ARG A 852 32.02 -1.35 -26.15
CA ARG A 852 33.24 -0.56 -26.00
C ARG A 852 34.26 -1.26 -25.11
N THR A 853 33.81 -1.80 -23.95
CA THR A 853 34.69 -2.55 -23.03
C THR A 853 35.32 -3.78 -23.72
N VAL A 854 34.55 -4.56 -24.48
CA VAL A 854 35.07 -5.71 -25.26
C VAL A 854 36.11 -5.24 -26.28
N ALA A 855 35.89 -4.11 -26.95
CA ALA A 855 36.79 -3.55 -27.94
C ALA A 855 38.15 -3.03 -27.38
N LEU A 856 38.27 -2.84 -26.07
CA LEU A 856 39.52 -2.44 -25.40
C LEU A 856 40.60 -3.53 -25.50
N TYR A 857 40.22 -4.80 -25.69
CA TYR A 857 41.11 -5.95 -25.58
C TYR A 857 41.30 -6.64 -26.95
N PRO A 858 42.31 -6.26 -27.73
CA PRO A 858 42.48 -6.74 -29.13
C PRO A 858 42.81 -8.23 -29.23
N ASN A 859 43.37 -8.84 -28.19
CA ASN A 859 43.75 -10.26 -28.15
C ASN A 859 42.77 -11.13 -27.35
N LEU A 860 41.57 -10.62 -27.07
CA LEU A 860 40.57 -11.34 -26.33
C LEU A 860 40.15 -12.65 -27.00
N GLN A 861 40.03 -13.74 -26.23
CA GLN A 861 39.69 -15.07 -26.71
C GLN A 861 38.41 -15.60 -26.13
N GLU A 862 38.00 -15.11 -24.93
CA GLU A 862 36.74 -15.50 -24.32
C GLU A 862 36.19 -14.39 -23.39
N ILE A 863 34.86 -14.40 -23.24
CA ILE A 863 34.14 -13.59 -22.29
C ILE A 863 33.52 -14.52 -21.28
N VAL A 864 33.68 -14.22 -19.99
CA VAL A 864 33.13 -14.99 -18.87
C VAL A 864 32.13 -14.12 -18.11
N TRP A 865 30.89 -14.57 -17.96
CA TRP A 865 29.99 -14.02 -16.93
C TRP A 865 30.26 -14.74 -15.61
N LEU A 866 30.64 -13.98 -14.59
CA LEU A 866 30.87 -14.49 -13.24
C LEU A 866 29.91 -13.89 -12.26
N GLN A 867 29.19 -14.74 -11.52
CA GLN A 867 28.24 -14.32 -10.48
C GLN A 867 28.31 -15.23 -9.24
N GLU A 868 27.84 -14.72 -8.10
CA GLU A 868 27.76 -15.48 -6.85
C GLU A 868 26.53 -16.38 -6.81
N GLU A 869 25.45 -15.97 -7.42
CA GLU A 869 24.16 -16.67 -7.45
C GLU A 869 24.26 -18.01 -8.20
N PRO A 870 23.38 -18.98 -7.89
CA PRO A 870 23.22 -20.20 -8.67
C PRO A 870 22.93 -19.91 -10.15
N ARG A 871 23.31 -20.83 -11.02
CA ARG A 871 23.19 -20.67 -12.47
C ARG A 871 21.76 -20.40 -12.96
N ASN A 872 20.75 -20.95 -12.28
CA ASN A 872 19.33 -20.70 -12.57
C ASN A 872 18.79 -19.41 -11.92
N MET A 873 19.62 -18.68 -11.18
CA MET A 873 19.32 -17.43 -10.49
C MET A 873 20.28 -16.32 -10.94
N GLY A 874 20.13 -15.12 -10.34
CA GLY A 874 20.98 -13.99 -10.69
C GLY A 874 20.77 -13.48 -12.12
N ALA A 875 21.84 -12.98 -12.74
CA ALA A 875 21.72 -12.33 -14.04
C ALA A 875 21.94 -13.25 -15.24
N TRP A 876 22.49 -14.46 -15.05
CA TRP A 876 22.94 -15.31 -16.16
C TRP A 876 21.89 -15.56 -17.23
N THR A 877 20.68 -15.94 -16.86
CA THR A 877 19.59 -16.24 -17.82
C THR A 877 19.21 -15.02 -18.65
N TYR A 878 19.23 -13.84 -18.05
CA TYR A 878 18.91 -12.57 -18.72
C TYR A 878 20.05 -12.09 -19.63
N ILE A 879 21.31 -12.23 -19.20
CA ILE A 879 22.46 -11.57 -19.84
C ILE A 879 23.13 -12.42 -20.90
N ASN A 880 23.04 -13.76 -20.81
CA ASN A 880 23.79 -14.70 -21.65
C ASN A 880 23.57 -14.48 -23.17
N GLU A 881 22.33 -14.37 -23.62
CA GLU A 881 22.03 -14.12 -25.03
C GLU A 881 22.56 -12.76 -25.49
N LYS A 882 22.33 -11.72 -24.67
CA LYS A 882 22.78 -10.35 -24.92
C LYS A 882 24.32 -10.23 -25.00
N LEU A 883 25.03 -11.01 -24.16
CA LEU A 883 26.50 -11.08 -24.24
C LEU A 883 26.98 -11.75 -25.52
N ARG A 884 26.32 -12.81 -25.99
CA ARG A 884 26.67 -13.47 -27.28
C ARG A 884 26.50 -12.53 -28.46
N GLU A 885 25.53 -11.64 -28.44
CA GLU A 885 25.30 -10.65 -29.49
C GLU A 885 26.47 -9.64 -29.60
N ILE A 886 27.09 -9.26 -28.49
CA ILE A 886 28.20 -8.30 -28.46
C ILE A 886 29.61 -8.96 -28.50
N ALA A 887 29.65 -10.29 -28.35
CA ALA A 887 30.89 -11.05 -28.26
C ALA A 887 31.65 -11.21 -29.61
N ASN A 888 31.08 -10.80 -30.74
CA ASN A 888 31.66 -10.88 -32.05
C ASN A 888 32.22 -12.30 -32.40
N GLY A 889 31.50 -13.35 -31.99
CA GLY A 889 31.86 -14.74 -32.23
C GLY A 889 32.82 -15.35 -31.18
N LEU A 890 33.26 -14.60 -30.18
CA LEU A 890 34.01 -15.13 -29.05
C LEU A 890 33.16 -16.07 -28.19
N PRO A 891 33.72 -17.11 -27.58
CA PRO A 891 33.05 -17.94 -26.61
C PRO A 891 32.54 -17.11 -25.40
N VAL A 892 31.29 -17.36 -24.98
CA VAL A 892 30.72 -16.80 -23.75
C VAL A 892 30.44 -17.95 -22.79
N SER A 893 31.09 -17.92 -21.64
CA SER A 893 30.99 -18.96 -20.61
C SER A 893 30.50 -18.44 -19.26
N TYR A 894 30.19 -19.34 -18.33
CA TYR A 894 29.68 -19.06 -17.01
C TYR A 894 30.58 -19.59 -15.91
N ILE A 895 30.86 -18.76 -14.92
CA ILE A 895 31.43 -19.16 -13.62
C ILE A 895 30.51 -18.74 -12.50
N GLY A 896 30.20 -19.65 -11.62
CA GLY A 896 29.33 -19.40 -10.46
C GLY A 896 28.90 -20.70 -9.78
N ARG A 897 27.89 -20.61 -8.91
CA ARG A 897 27.28 -21.78 -8.26
C ARG A 897 26.51 -22.62 -9.27
N PRO A 898 26.47 -23.97 -9.10
CA PRO A 898 25.61 -24.82 -9.91
C PRO A 898 24.12 -24.47 -9.71
N GLU A 899 23.25 -25.01 -10.56
CA GLU A 899 21.80 -24.86 -10.39
C GLU A 899 21.35 -25.42 -9.05
N ARG A 900 20.53 -24.66 -8.34
CA ARG A 900 20.00 -25.02 -7.02
C ARG A 900 18.59 -24.47 -6.82
N ALA A 901 17.80 -25.16 -5.98
CA ALA A 901 16.49 -24.65 -5.55
C ALA A 901 16.64 -23.56 -4.47
N SER A 902 17.58 -23.74 -3.53
CA SER A 902 17.91 -22.74 -2.52
C SER A 902 18.93 -21.74 -3.05
N PRO A 903 18.84 -20.45 -2.75
CA PRO A 903 19.76 -19.45 -3.31
C PRO A 903 21.18 -19.55 -2.78
N ALA A 904 21.38 -19.96 -1.53
CA ALA A 904 22.70 -19.98 -0.88
C ALA A 904 22.88 -21.20 0.02
N GLU A 905 24.13 -21.44 0.43
CA GLU A 905 24.50 -22.44 1.41
C GLU A 905 23.97 -22.05 2.80
N GLY A 906 23.49 -23.05 3.58
CA GLY A 906 23.04 -22.85 4.95
C GLY A 906 24.18 -22.72 5.98
N ALA A 907 25.37 -23.20 5.65
CA ALA A 907 26.54 -23.18 6.53
C ALA A 907 27.63 -22.24 6.01
N ALA A 908 28.24 -21.47 6.89
CA ALA A 908 29.23 -20.46 6.53
C ALA A 908 30.54 -21.06 5.95
N ASP A 909 30.93 -22.26 6.39
CA ASP A 909 32.08 -22.99 5.86
C ASP A 909 31.86 -23.48 4.43
N LEU A 910 30.67 -23.99 4.13
CA LEU A 910 30.29 -24.37 2.76
C LEU A 910 30.24 -23.14 1.83
N HIS A 911 29.74 -22.02 2.32
CA HIS A 911 29.81 -20.75 1.61
C HIS A 911 31.23 -20.36 1.29
N ALA A 912 32.14 -20.43 2.29
CA ALA A 912 33.55 -20.05 2.10
C ALA A 912 34.25 -20.95 1.05
N ILE A 913 33.94 -22.24 1.03
CA ILE A 913 34.45 -23.20 0.02
C ILE A 913 33.97 -22.81 -1.38
N GLU A 914 32.66 -22.57 -1.55
CA GLU A 914 32.09 -22.22 -2.85
C GLU A 914 32.57 -20.84 -3.33
N GLN A 915 32.65 -19.84 -2.47
CA GLN A 915 33.14 -18.51 -2.82
C GLN A 915 34.60 -18.57 -3.27
N LYS A 916 35.45 -19.31 -2.55
CA LYS A 916 36.83 -19.55 -2.95
C LYS A 916 36.92 -20.22 -4.31
N ARG A 917 36.13 -21.28 -4.53
CA ARG A 917 36.08 -22.00 -5.82
C ARG A 917 35.72 -21.06 -6.98
N ILE A 918 34.77 -20.19 -6.82
CA ILE A 918 34.30 -19.22 -7.83
C ILE A 918 35.45 -18.24 -8.15
N VAL A 919 36.05 -17.66 -7.11
CA VAL A 919 37.18 -16.69 -7.29
C VAL A 919 38.39 -17.35 -7.94
N GLU A 920 38.78 -18.56 -7.52
CA GLU A 920 39.92 -19.28 -8.13
C GLU A 920 39.64 -19.66 -9.61
N ALA A 921 38.41 -20.05 -9.95
CA ALA A 921 38.02 -20.40 -11.31
C ALA A 921 38.14 -19.21 -12.29
N ALA A 922 38.03 -17.98 -11.81
CA ALA A 922 38.22 -16.78 -12.60
C ALA A 922 39.61 -16.69 -13.24
N PHE A 923 40.63 -17.15 -12.51
CA PHE A 923 42.05 -17.01 -12.87
C PHE A 923 42.69 -18.33 -13.34
N THR A 924 41.96 -19.44 -13.32
CA THR A 924 42.48 -20.76 -13.79
C THR A 924 41.96 -21.10 -15.17
N GLY A 925 42.72 -21.94 -15.92
CA GLY A 925 42.33 -22.37 -17.27
C GLY A 925 42.15 -21.22 -18.26
N VAL A 926 42.90 -20.14 -18.09
CA VAL A 926 42.86 -18.96 -18.96
C VAL A 926 43.54 -19.30 -20.31
N PRO A 927 42.93 -18.97 -21.46
CA PRO A 927 43.52 -19.22 -22.75
C PRO A 927 44.87 -18.50 -22.92
N GLU A 928 45.87 -19.21 -23.44
CA GLU A 928 47.16 -18.58 -23.77
C GLU A 928 47.03 -17.66 -25.00
N ARG A 929 47.78 -16.56 -24.98
CA ARG A 929 47.88 -15.67 -26.14
C ARG A 929 48.39 -16.43 -27.36
N ALA A 930 47.66 -16.39 -28.46
CA ALA A 930 48.09 -16.99 -29.72
C ALA A 930 49.47 -16.41 -30.13
N LYS A 931 50.51 -17.23 -30.19
CA LYS A 931 51.82 -16.81 -30.66
C LYS A 931 51.67 -16.31 -32.09
N SER A 932 51.90 -15.02 -32.34
CA SER A 932 51.94 -14.48 -33.69
C SER A 932 53.02 -15.24 -34.46
N SER A 933 52.64 -16.16 -35.36
CA SER A 933 53.55 -16.77 -36.31
C SER A 933 53.97 -15.70 -37.29
N ARG A 934 55.15 -15.06 -37.06
CA ARG A 934 55.85 -14.38 -38.14
C ARG A 934 56.25 -15.46 -39.13
N SER A 935 55.50 -15.63 -40.22
CA SER A 935 55.87 -16.45 -41.32
C SER A 935 57.05 -15.78 -42.09
N SER A 936 58.23 -16.24 -41.83
CA SER A 936 59.32 -16.12 -42.82
C SER A 936 58.99 -17.11 -43.93
N GLY A 937 58.84 -16.58 -45.13
CA GLY A 937 58.35 -17.32 -46.28
C GLY A 937 59.33 -18.39 -46.87
N ASN A 938 58.74 -19.09 -47.78
CA ASN A 938 59.28 -19.96 -48.84
C ASN A 938 59.30 -21.47 -48.63
N GLY A 939 58.52 -22.15 -49.47
CA GLY A 939 58.73 -23.57 -49.74
C GLY A 939 57.50 -24.28 -50.33
N ARG A 940 57.17 -24.06 -51.58
CA ARG A 940 56.37 -24.99 -52.39
C ARG A 940 56.79 -26.42 -52.20
N LYS A 941 55.90 -27.34 -51.92
CA LYS A 941 55.83 -28.67 -52.56
C LYS A 941 54.42 -29.28 -52.48
N SER A 942 54.13 -29.92 -53.61
CA SER A 942 52.83 -30.43 -54.04
C SER A 942 52.36 -31.71 -53.37
N ALA A 943 51.06 -31.85 -53.34
CA ALA A 943 50.19 -32.99 -53.61
C ALA A 943 50.48 -34.37 -53.00
N THR A 944 49.47 -34.93 -52.33
CA THR A 944 48.74 -36.09 -52.92
C THR A 944 47.52 -36.44 -52.05
N ASN A 945 46.49 -36.88 -52.75
CA ASN A 945 45.17 -37.34 -52.29
C ASN A 945 45.21 -38.51 -51.32
N GLY A 946 44.25 -38.56 -50.39
CA GLY A 946 43.87 -39.75 -49.65
C GLY A 946 42.46 -39.60 -49.12
N HIS A 947 41.51 -40.11 -49.88
CA HIS A 947 40.09 -40.28 -49.41
C HIS A 947 40.02 -41.32 -48.30
N SER A 948 39.31 -41.02 -47.23
CA SER A 948 38.67 -42.01 -46.43
C SER A 948 37.31 -41.51 -45.96
N LYS A 949 36.26 -42.09 -46.49
CA LYS A 949 34.88 -42.01 -46.06
C LYS A 949 34.78 -42.77 -44.75
N ASN A 950 34.08 -42.20 -43.77
CA ASN A 950 33.29 -43.04 -42.83
C ASN A 950 31.97 -42.36 -42.54
N ASP A 951 30.92 -43.02 -43.00
CA ASP A 951 29.52 -42.78 -42.80
C ASP A 951 29.16 -43.34 -41.37
N GLY A 952 28.41 -42.62 -40.64
CA GLY A 952 27.91 -43.01 -39.33
C GLY A 952 26.56 -42.32 -39.04
N SER A 953 25.52 -42.74 -39.74
CA SER A 953 24.12 -42.40 -39.46
C SER A 953 23.71 -42.92 -38.09
N VAL A 954 23.19 -42.08 -37.24
CA VAL A 954 22.47 -42.47 -36.01
C VAL A 954 20.96 -42.25 -36.25
N GLU A 955 20.26 -43.35 -36.26
CA GLU A 955 18.80 -43.40 -36.30
C GLU A 955 18.19 -42.84 -35.01
N ILE A 956 17.22 -41.96 -35.17
CA ILE A 956 16.34 -41.48 -34.10
C ILE A 956 15.10 -42.43 -34.06
N VAL A 957 14.93 -43.18 -32.98
CA VAL A 957 13.75 -43.97 -32.73
C VAL A 957 12.72 -43.14 -31.97
N GLU A 958 11.66 -42.74 -32.64
CA GLU A 958 10.42 -42.23 -32.02
C GLU A 958 9.67 -43.32 -31.29
N LYS A 959 9.45 -43.20 -29.99
CA LYS A 959 8.47 -43.96 -29.21
C LYS A 959 7.18 -43.14 -29.03
N LYS A 960 6.12 -43.56 -29.64
CA LYS A 960 4.74 -43.13 -29.34
C LYS A 960 4.28 -43.62 -27.96
N PRO A 961 3.53 -42.83 -27.19
CA PRO A 961 2.94 -43.28 -25.93
C PRO A 961 1.65 -44.07 -26.17
N ALA A 962 1.51 -45.14 -25.40
CA ALA A 962 0.34 -45.99 -25.39
C ALA A 962 -0.82 -45.34 -24.62
N ARG A 963 -2.03 -45.47 -25.17
CA ARG A 963 -3.29 -45.15 -24.51
C ARG A 963 -3.60 -46.22 -23.45
N SER A 964 -3.90 -45.83 -22.22
CA SER A 964 -4.66 -46.69 -21.28
C SER A 964 -6.02 -46.06 -21.02
N ARG A 965 -7.06 -46.88 -21.21
CA ARG A 965 -8.44 -46.63 -20.78
C ARG A 965 -8.58 -47.05 -19.30
N SER A 966 -9.19 -46.22 -18.50
CA SER A 966 -10.36 -46.48 -17.65
C SER A 966 -10.72 -45.19 -16.88
#